data_dc090f2966b98b8a0991ce81825db4d0
#
_entry.id   dc090f2966b98b8a0991ce81825db4d0
#
_cell.length_a   1.000
_cell.length_b   1.000
_cell.length_c   1.000
_cell.angle_alpha   90.00
_cell.angle_beta   90.00
_cell.angle_gamma   90.00
#
_symmetry.space_group_name_H-M   'P 1'
#
loop_
_entity.id
_entity.type
_entity.pdbx_description
1 polymer ?
#
loop_
_entity_poly.entity_id
_entity_poly.type
_entity_poly.pdbx_seq_one_letter_code
_entity_poly.pdbx_strand_id
1 'polypeptide(L)'
;MQIEYYNIFIDFDFKNLKYSGIEKIKLNVDDELVLDAEGIEVTSVKINGNNINFAKRENSISIPLGKFTGEIEVDFQAKVRDDLVGIYVAPYGDSYMVSTQFESSHARKFIPCVDNPAYKAEFKLSVKVDEDLDVISNTPVERIVRDGNRKIIEFMKTPRMSTYLLYLGIGKFEVNYDFSSSPIVGVITTPGKISRSDIPKQFGRQFISFYENYFGVKYPLPKEDLIAVPEFAFGAMENWGAITFRETALLADKTSSLRQTMRVAEVIAHELAHQWFGDLVTMKWWDDLWLNESFATFMSYKAVNTIKPEWDYWGQFVLDETAGAMLKDSLHITHPIEAKVEKIEDIEQIFDDISYGKGASILRMIEAYLGEEDFRKGIRSYLEQYKYSNAKGENLWKSLKDASGKPVDRIMESWIKQEGYPLITVSINGSKVKLEQKRFMQDGSTDEKTYLIPITIEINGKRTEMLLDEKNKEIDVGTDIKSLKVNLNKAGFYRVKYADLNRVSEMNGLEKFGLVNDYFYLLLAKQVTFQEYEKVIRSMLKEYNYLPVREIADQLYFLFLVNKEKYGGLALEFHKSQLEIWATKTDPLSRLTYASLVENMVMMDNDFAKDLSKEYTRLDSVDPNLKDAVVMAYAASGGERVYDEILNAYRTQKFDEEKQRYLKALLSFREGHLVVNTLSLSFTGDIKKQDIVRILPLASSNPYTRGAVWTWLKTYIDFPRKSLAGTGIFGRVLSDTLPLLGIGRVEEVKKFFSLHPIPEAEKGIEQGMEMLEIISNLI
;
A
#
# COMPACT_ATOMS: atom_id res chain seq x y z
N MET A 1 21.36 16.13 21.52
CA MET A 1 22.14 14.98 21.00
C MET A 1 22.27 15.09 19.49
N GLN A 2 23.46 14.76 18.95
CA GLN A 2 23.71 14.68 17.51
C GLN A 2 24.60 13.47 17.24
N ILE A 3 24.26 12.68 16.22
CA ILE A 3 25.07 11.55 15.77
C ILE A 3 25.66 11.90 14.41
N GLU A 4 26.97 11.73 14.27
CA GLU A 4 27.68 12.04 13.03
C GLU A 4 27.69 10.80 12.12
N TYR A 5 28.14 9.65 12.67
CA TYR A 5 28.17 8.39 11.91
C TYR A 5 28.09 7.15 12.80
N TYR A 6 27.73 6.05 12.14
CA TYR A 6 27.90 4.67 12.59
C TYR A 6 28.90 3.98 11.65
N ASN A 7 30.00 3.44 12.17
CA ASN A 7 30.92 2.58 11.45
C ASN A 7 30.76 1.16 12.00
N ILE A 8 30.17 0.27 11.22
CA ILE A 8 29.64 -1.01 11.64
C ILE A 8 30.43 -2.13 10.97
N PHE A 9 31.01 -3.04 11.75
CA PHE A 9 31.59 -4.29 11.30
C PHE A 9 30.75 -5.45 11.82
N ILE A 10 30.33 -6.37 10.91
CA ILE A 10 29.54 -7.56 11.21
C ILE A 10 30.36 -8.79 10.81
N ASP A 11 30.60 -9.69 11.74
CA ASP A 11 31.09 -11.05 11.48
C ASP A 11 29.92 -12.00 11.46
N PHE A 12 29.50 -12.46 10.28
CA PHE A 12 28.25 -13.16 10.05
C PHE A 12 28.48 -14.67 9.86
N ASP A 13 27.87 -15.49 10.72
CA ASP A 13 27.82 -16.95 10.62
C ASP A 13 26.51 -17.35 9.93
N PHE A 14 26.55 -17.48 8.60
CA PHE A 14 25.37 -17.74 7.78
C PHE A 14 24.76 -19.11 8.09
N LYS A 15 25.57 -20.12 8.35
CA LYS A 15 25.12 -21.49 8.62
C LYS A 15 24.35 -21.59 9.95
N ASN A 16 24.79 -20.88 10.98
CA ASN A 16 24.18 -20.92 12.31
C ASN A 16 23.22 -19.75 12.55
N LEU A 17 23.01 -18.90 11.56
CA LEU A 17 22.09 -17.74 11.60
C LEU A 17 22.33 -16.85 12.83
N LYS A 18 23.59 -16.48 13.03
CA LYS A 18 24.03 -15.60 14.11
C LYS A 18 25.15 -14.68 13.64
N TYR A 19 25.36 -13.61 14.35
CA TYR A 19 26.43 -12.66 14.06
C TYR A 19 26.95 -11.99 15.35
N SER A 20 28.19 -11.51 15.25
CA SER A 20 28.75 -10.54 16.19
C SER A 20 29.06 -9.25 15.46
N GLY A 21 28.98 -8.14 16.16
CA GLY A 21 29.27 -6.83 15.57
C GLY A 21 30.14 -5.98 16.48
N ILE A 22 30.89 -5.10 15.85
CA ILE A 22 31.61 -3.99 16.49
C ILE A 22 31.16 -2.74 15.76
N GLU A 23 30.61 -1.80 16.50
CA GLU A 23 30.26 -0.50 15.92
C GLU A 23 30.94 0.65 16.63
N LYS A 24 31.35 1.63 15.85
CA LYS A 24 31.88 2.90 16.35
C LYS A 24 30.90 4.00 16.04
N ILE A 25 30.45 4.67 17.08
CA ILE A 25 29.44 5.73 16.98
C ILE A 25 30.12 7.06 17.37
N LYS A 26 30.20 8.00 16.43
CA LYS A 26 30.66 9.35 16.71
C LYS A 26 29.47 10.27 17.00
N LEU A 27 29.46 10.87 18.14
CA LEU A 27 28.33 11.62 18.65
C LEU A 27 28.68 12.79 19.56
N ASN A 28 27.69 13.65 19.75
CA ASN A 28 27.68 14.71 20.74
C ASN A 28 26.43 14.56 21.61
N VAL A 29 26.61 14.42 22.93
CA VAL A 29 25.52 14.24 23.89
C VAL A 29 25.81 15.10 25.14
N ASP A 30 24.75 15.56 25.80
CA ASP A 30 24.88 16.43 26.96
C ASP A 30 24.70 15.69 28.30
N ASP A 31 24.19 14.46 28.28
CA ASP A 31 23.91 13.68 29.49
C ASP A 31 24.05 12.16 29.23
N GLU A 32 23.01 11.40 29.33
CA GLU A 32 22.94 9.96 29.11
C GLU A 32 22.72 9.65 27.62
N LEU A 33 23.42 8.65 27.09
CA LEU A 33 23.12 8.08 25.79
C LEU A 33 22.29 6.80 25.99
N VAL A 34 21.11 6.76 25.39
CA VAL A 34 20.30 5.52 25.30
C VAL A 34 20.40 5.00 23.88
N LEU A 35 20.84 3.73 23.74
CA LEU A 35 20.80 2.98 22.49
C LEU A 35 19.72 1.91 22.61
N ASP A 36 18.79 1.91 21.67
CA ASP A 36 17.81 0.85 21.50
C ASP A 36 18.52 -0.43 21.05
N ALA A 37 18.17 -1.57 21.65
CA ALA A 37 18.79 -2.87 21.37
C ALA A 37 17.81 -3.98 21.77
N GLU A 38 17.02 -4.49 20.83
CA GLU A 38 16.00 -5.50 21.04
C GLU A 38 16.48 -6.87 20.54
N GLY A 39 16.60 -7.84 21.45
CA GLY A 39 17.12 -9.16 21.12
C GLY A 39 18.62 -9.19 20.81
N ILE A 40 19.34 -8.13 21.15
CA ILE A 40 20.79 -7.97 20.96
C ILE A 40 21.47 -8.03 22.32
N GLU A 41 22.52 -8.82 22.41
CA GLU A 41 23.38 -8.84 23.61
C GLU A 41 24.57 -7.90 23.43
N VAL A 42 24.54 -6.75 24.08
CA VAL A 42 25.69 -5.86 24.17
C VAL A 42 26.68 -6.42 25.21
N THR A 43 27.90 -6.67 24.75
CA THR A 43 28.94 -7.33 25.55
C THR A 43 29.92 -6.34 26.16
N SER A 44 30.23 -5.23 25.47
CA SER A 44 31.06 -4.17 26.00
C SER A 44 30.77 -2.82 25.37
N VAL A 45 31.07 -1.74 26.11
CA VAL A 45 31.11 -0.36 25.60
C VAL A 45 32.46 0.23 25.99
N LYS A 46 33.13 0.87 25.02
CA LYS A 46 34.48 1.40 25.19
C LYS A 46 34.58 2.86 24.72
N ILE A 47 35.45 3.62 25.42
CA ILE A 47 35.94 4.96 24.99
C ILE A 47 37.47 4.91 24.97
N ASN A 48 38.06 5.23 23.82
CA ASN A 48 39.52 5.18 23.64
C ASN A 48 40.13 3.82 24.04
N GLY A 49 39.41 2.71 23.75
CA GLY A 49 39.85 1.36 24.10
C GLY A 49 39.59 0.92 25.54
N ASN A 50 39.13 1.80 26.42
CA ASN A 50 38.80 1.47 27.81
C ASN A 50 37.34 1.16 28.00
N ASN A 51 37.04 0.05 28.66
CA ASN A 51 35.67 -0.31 29.01
C ASN A 51 35.04 0.70 29.93
N ILE A 52 33.79 1.08 29.66
CA ILE A 52 32.96 1.93 30.51
C ILE A 52 31.70 1.15 30.94
N ASN A 53 31.15 1.57 32.08
CA ASN A 53 29.92 0.95 32.58
C ASN A 53 28.71 1.40 31.79
N PHE A 54 27.78 0.51 31.61
CA PHE A 54 26.45 0.77 31.03
C PHE A 54 25.40 -0.04 31.78
N ALA A 55 24.16 0.46 31.77
CA ALA A 55 23.01 -0.24 32.34
C ALA A 55 22.22 -0.94 31.23
N LYS A 56 21.90 -2.22 31.43
CA LYS A 56 20.99 -2.96 30.52
C LYS A 56 19.55 -2.73 30.95
N ARG A 57 18.68 -2.44 29.98
CA ARG A 57 17.23 -2.38 30.12
C ARG A 57 16.64 -3.47 29.23
N GLU A 58 15.33 -3.67 29.23
CA GLU A 58 14.67 -4.74 28.45
C GLU A 58 15.02 -4.70 26.95
N ASN A 59 14.86 -3.52 26.31
CA ASN A 59 15.08 -3.33 24.87
C ASN A 59 16.06 -2.17 24.57
N SER A 60 16.96 -1.85 25.50
CA SER A 60 17.94 -0.79 25.33
C SER A 60 19.11 -0.91 26.31
N ILE A 61 20.15 -0.14 26.04
CA ILE A 61 21.23 0.12 27.00
C ILE A 61 21.33 1.60 27.30
N SER A 62 21.74 1.95 28.49
CA SER A 62 21.93 3.31 28.97
C SER A 62 23.39 3.50 29.36
N ILE A 63 24.04 4.51 28.79
CA ILE A 63 25.44 4.81 28.92
C ILE A 63 25.58 6.21 29.52
N PRO A 64 26.04 6.36 30.78
CA PRO A 64 26.15 7.63 31.46
C PRO A 64 27.42 8.39 30.99
N LEU A 65 27.29 9.14 29.92
CA LEU A 65 28.42 9.85 29.30
C LEU A 65 28.64 11.27 29.87
N GLY A 66 27.60 11.88 30.45
CA GLY A 66 27.62 13.32 30.75
C GLY A 66 27.76 14.14 29.46
N LYS A 67 28.37 15.32 29.56
CA LYS A 67 28.69 16.14 28.38
C LYS A 67 29.86 15.51 27.61
N PHE A 68 29.56 14.84 26.51
CA PHE A 68 30.54 14.09 25.74
C PHE A 68 30.45 14.39 24.24
N THR A 69 31.62 14.63 23.65
CA THR A 69 31.81 14.73 22.20
C THR A 69 32.97 13.83 21.82
N GLY A 70 32.71 12.77 21.06
CA GLY A 70 33.72 11.78 20.69
C GLY A 70 33.16 10.54 20.03
N GLU A 71 33.95 9.49 20.04
CA GLU A 71 33.62 8.17 19.51
C GLU A 71 33.48 7.16 20.63
N ILE A 72 32.44 6.38 20.64
CA ILE A 72 32.26 5.16 21.45
C ILE A 72 32.37 3.95 20.60
N GLU A 73 32.83 2.82 21.13
CA GLU A 73 32.83 1.50 20.51
C GLU A 73 31.90 0.58 21.28
N VAL A 74 31.01 -0.11 20.58
CA VAL A 74 30.04 -1.05 21.17
C VAL A 74 30.24 -2.42 20.55
N ASP A 75 30.56 -3.43 21.38
CA ASP A 75 30.62 -4.83 20.95
C ASP A 75 29.30 -5.53 21.29
N PHE A 76 28.78 -6.29 20.33
CA PHE A 76 27.50 -6.97 20.50
C PHE A 76 27.42 -8.28 19.73
N GLN A 77 26.42 -9.11 20.06
CA GLN A 77 26.08 -10.31 19.35
C GLN A 77 24.56 -10.54 19.29
N ALA A 78 24.08 -11.19 18.22
CA ALA A 78 22.67 -11.49 18.05
C ALA A 78 22.43 -12.69 17.13
N LYS A 79 21.17 -13.14 17.09
CA LYS A 79 20.69 -14.17 16.16
C LYS A 79 19.81 -13.57 15.08
N VAL A 80 19.83 -14.20 13.91
CA VAL A 80 18.87 -13.89 12.84
C VAL A 80 17.48 -14.36 13.29
N ARG A 81 16.48 -13.57 12.97
CA ARG A 81 15.07 -13.76 13.36
C ARG A 81 14.33 -14.65 12.37
N ASP A 82 13.16 -15.12 12.76
CA ASP A 82 12.23 -15.90 11.92
C ASP A 82 10.91 -15.17 11.64
N ASP A 83 10.77 -13.94 12.16
CA ASP A 83 9.72 -13.00 11.78
C ASP A 83 10.16 -12.19 10.51
N LEU A 84 9.28 -11.32 10.01
CA LEU A 84 9.55 -10.58 8.75
C LEU A 84 10.06 -9.14 8.99
N VAL A 85 10.63 -8.87 10.17
CA VAL A 85 11.15 -7.54 10.56
C VAL A 85 12.51 -7.67 11.27
N GLY A 86 13.29 -6.59 11.29
CA GLY A 86 14.67 -6.63 11.75
C GLY A 86 15.58 -7.33 10.76
N ILE A 87 16.48 -8.20 11.21
CA ILE A 87 17.28 -9.09 10.36
C ILE A 87 16.67 -10.50 10.38
N TYR A 88 16.26 -11.03 9.24
CA TYR A 88 15.46 -12.24 9.16
C TYR A 88 15.84 -13.16 8.00
N VAL A 89 15.34 -14.40 8.05
CA VAL A 89 15.52 -15.41 7.01
C VAL A 89 14.37 -15.35 6.01
N ALA A 90 14.69 -15.26 4.72
CA ALA A 90 13.75 -15.36 3.61
C ALA A 90 14.03 -16.62 2.79
N PRO A 91 13.25 -17.73 2.97
CA PRO A 91 13.49 -19.01 2.33
C PRO A 91 13.08 -19.00 0.84
N TYR A 92 13.80 -19.78 0.02
CA TYR A 92 13.43 -20.08 -1.36
C TYR A 92 13.93 -21.48 -1.75
N GLY A 93 13.03 -22.37 -2.18
CA GLY A 93 13.36 -23.77 -2.43
C GLY A 93 13.98 -24.41 -1.18
N ASP A 94 15.11 -25.08 -1.36
CA ASP A 94 15.89 -25.69 -0.27
C ASP A 94 16.98 -24.74 0.30
N SER A 95 16.91 -23.45 -0.04
CA SER A 95 17.89 -22.45 0.35
C SER A 95 17.21 -21.23 1.00
N TYR A 96 18.00 -20.24 1.37
CA TYR A 96 17.51 -18.99 1.94
C TYR A 96 18.46 -17.83 1.64
N MET A 97 17.95 -16.62 1.74
CA MET A 97 18.74 -15.41 1.94
C MET A 97 18.45 -14.82 3.32
N VAL A 98 19.35 -14.03 3.85
CA VAL A 98 19.12 -13.16 4.99
C VAL A 98 18.86 -11.77 4.44
N SER A 99 17.82 -11.11 4.93
CA SER A 99 17.44 -9.76 4.54
C SER A 99 17.10 -8.92 5.77
N THR A 100 17.09 -7.60 5.62
CA THR A 100 16.64 -6.70 6.70
C THR A 100 15.40 -5.94 6.29
N GLN A 101 14.57 -5.62 7.31
CA GLN A 101 13.42 -4.72 7.21
C GLN A 101 13.34 -3.89 8.48
N PHE A 102 13.62 -2.59 8.40
CA PHE A 102 13.80 -1.76 9.58
C PHE A 102 12.71 -0.72 9.81
N GLU A 103 11.93 -0.36 8.82
CA GLU A 103 10.78 0.49 9.05
C GLU A 103 9.70 -0.29 9.85
N SER A 104 9.13 0.31 10.86
CA SER A 104 9.29 1.70 11.32
C SER A 104 10.47 1.87 12.29
N SER A 105 10.66 1.00 13.27
CA SER A 105 11.65 1.09 14.35
C SER A 105 12.27 -0.27 14.67
N HIS A 106 12.74 -0.97 13.62
CA HIS A 106 13.30 -2.30 13.73
C HIS A 106 14.81 -2.37 13.45
N ALA A 107 15.50 -1.24 13.23
CA ALA A 107 16.97 -1.20 13.18
C ALA A 107 17.58 -1.63 14.50
N ARG A 108 16.90 -1.37 15.62
CA ARG A 108 17.26 -1.83 16.98
C ARG A 108 17.28 -3.35 17.14
N LYS A 109 16.72 -4.09 16.18
CA LYS A 109 16.76 -5.58 16.14
C LYS A 109 17.95 -6.12 15.35
N PHE A 110 18.81 -5.22 14.84
CA PHE A 110 20.02 -5.56 14.09
C PHE A 110 21.27 -4.98 14.74
N ILE A 111 21.26 -3.71 15.10
CA ILE A 111 22.38 -3.01 15.76
C ILE A 111 21.87 -2.19 16.96
N PRO A 112 22.68 -1.98 18.02
CA PRO A 112 22.38 -0.98 19.03
C PRO A 112 22.41 0.42 18.43
N CYS A 113 21.30 1.16 18.42
CA CYS A 113 21.24 2.47 17.76
C CYS A 113 20.23 3.41 18.42
N VAL A 114 20.29 4.68 18.05
CA VAL A 114 19.19 5.62 18.33
C VAL A 114 18.17 5.47 17.20
N ASP A 115 17.20 4.61 17.42
CA ASP A 115 16.22 4.20 16.39
C ASP A 115 15.05 5.18 16.32
N ASN A 116 15.35 6.38 15.83
CA ASN A 116 14.42 7.49 15.69
C ASN A 116 14.73 8.26 14.40
N PRO A 117 13.76 8.49 13.52
CA PRO A 117 14.00 9.11 12.20
C PRO A 117 14.62 10.52 12.26
N ALA A 118 14.48 11.23 13.36
CA ALA A 118 15.04 12.56 13.52
C ALA A 118 16.57 12.57 13.66
N TYR A 119 17.20 11.45 14.01
CA TYR A 119 18.65 11.35 14.22
C TYR A 119 19.37 10.77 13.02
N LYS A 120 19.41 11.53 11.92
CA LYS A 120 20.14 11.14 10.72
C LYS A 120 21.64 11.08 10.98
N ALA A 121 22.29 10.03 10.47
CA ALA A 121 23.72 9.82 10.51
C ALA A 121 24.24 9.25 9.20
N GLU A 122 25.56 9.24 9.01
CA GLU A 122 26.22 8.50 7.93
C GLU A 122 26.51 7.08 8.40
N PHE A 123 26.32 6.09 7.52
CA PHE A 123 26.59 4.68 7.83
C PHE A 123 27.72 4.17 6.94
N LYS A 124 28.70 3.48 7.55
CA LYS A 124 29.69 2.68 6.85
C LYS A 124 29.61 1.26 7.33
N LEU A 125 29.21 0.33 6.43
CA LEU A 125 29.03 -1.07 6.73
C LEU A 125 30.17 -1.90 6.19
N SER A 126 30.67 -2.85 6.99
CA SER A 126 31.62 -3.88 6.58
C SER A 126 31.11 -5.23 7.07
N VAL A 127 31.09 -6.23 6.20
CA VAL A 127 30.50 -7.55 6.53
C VAL A 127 31.49 -8.66 6.15
N LYS A 128 31.81 -9.51 7.13
CA LYS A 128 32.61 -10.71 6.95
C LYS A 128 31.70 -11.91 6.76
N VAL A 129 31.83 -12.60 5.62
CA VAL A 129 31.01 -13.77 5.24
C VAL A 129 31.90 -14.86 4.62
N ASP A 130 31.34 -16.06 4.41
CA ASP A 130 31.99 -17.12 3.64
C ASP A 130 32.24 -16.69 2.19
N GLU A 131 33.31 -17.20 1.56
CA GLU A 131 33.80 -16.73 0.24
C GLU A 131 32.74 -16.85 -0.87
N ASP A 132 31.84 -17.83 -0.77
CA ASP A 132 30.81 -18.13 -1.78
C ASP A 132 29.50 -17.35 -1.63
N LEU A 133 29.39 -16.48 -0.63
CA LEU A 133 28.22 -15.64 -0.39
C LEU A 133 28.40 -14.24 -0.95
N ASP A 134 27.31 -13.67 -1.43
CA ASP A 134 27.23 -12.26 -1.84
C ASP A 134 26.56 -11.42 -0.73
N VAL A 135 26.94 -10.15 -0.68
CA VAL A 135 26.38 -9.18 0.26
C VAL A 135 25.94 -7.93 -0.52
N ILE A 136 24.75 -7.44 -0.19
CA ILE A 136 24.13 -6.24 -0.77
C ILE A 136 23.87 -5.24 0.33
N SER A 137 24.12 -3.96 0.07
CA SER A 137 23.78 -2.85 0.97
C SER A 137 23.43 -1.58 0.18
N ASN A 138 23.16 -0.49 0.88
CA ASN A 138 22.74 0.81 0.35
C ASN A 138 23.68 1.39 -0.73
N THR A 139 24.99 1.20 -0.56
CA THR A 139 26.04 1.83 -1.39
C THR A 139 26.83 0.76 -2.14
N PRO A 140 27.60 1.14 -3.17
CA PRO A 140 28.51 0.22 -3.84
C PRO A 140 29.59 -0.34 -2.90
N VAL A 141 30.11 -1.50 -3.26
CA VAL A 141 31.29 -2.08 -2.61
C VAL A 141 32.50 -1.18 -2.86
N GLU A 142 33.16 -0.76 -1.80
CA GLU A 142 34.42 0.01 -1.85
C GLU A 142 35.62 -0.92 -2.06
N ARG A 143 35.67 -2.03 -1.31
CA ARG A 143 36.71 -3.06 -1.47
C ARG A 143 36.28 -4.41 -0.90
N ILE A 144 36.96 -5.46 -1.32
CA ILE A 144 36.84 -6.82 -0.80
C ILE A 144 38.21 -7.28 -0.32
N VAL A 145 38.28 -7.74 0.93
CA VAL A 145 39.51 -8.27 1.54
C VAL A 145 39.30 -9.75 1.85
N ARG A 146 40.16 -10.61 1.33
CA ARG A 146 40.11 -12.04 1.65
C ARG A 146 40.73 -12.32 3.01
N ASP A 147 40.10 -13.20 3.76
CA ASP A 147 40.50 -13.64 5.10
C ASP A 147 40.32 -15.15 5.23
N GLY A 148 41.32 -15.91 4.77
CA GLY A 148 41.28 -17.37 4.68
C GLY A 148 40.23 -17.87 3.69
N ASN A 149 39.26 -18.62 4.16
CA ASN A 149 38.10 -19.12 3.40
C ASN A 149 36.87 -18.18 3.49
N ARG A 150 37.07 -17.00 4.03
CA ARG A 150 36.06 -15.96 4.17
C ARG A 150 36.51 -14.66 3.49
N LYS A 151 35.60 -13.71 3.32
CA LYS A 151 35.89 -12.39 2.78
C LYS A 151 35.21 -11.31 3.63
N ILE A 152 35.84 -10.14 3.67
CA ILE A 152 35.29 -8.92 4.24
C ILE A 152 34.92 -8.02 3.07
N ILE A 153 33.62 -7.66 2.98
CA ILE A 153 33.10 -6.74 1.99
C ILE A 153 32.86 -5.39 2.69
N GLU A 154 33.53 -4.36 2.24
CA GLU A 154 33.40 -3.00 2.78
C GLU A 154 32.62 -2.16 1.77
N PHE A 155 31.57 -1.50 2.23
CA PHE A 155 30.74 -0.61 1.43
C PHE A 155 31.20 0.85 1.55
N MET A 156 30.93 1.65 0.53
CA MET A 156 31.10 3.10 0.61
C MET A 156 30.17 3.65 1.70
N LYS A 157 30.54 4.80 2.24
CA LYS A 157 29.75 5.52 3.25
C LYS A 157 28.46 6.04 2.61
N THR A 158 27.34 5.95 3.34
CA THR A 158 26.05 6.53 2.92
C THR A 158 26.03 8.04 3.08
N PRO A 159 25.13 8.76 2.40
CA PRO A 159 24.72 10.09 2.83
C PRO A 159 24.12 10.04 4.24
N ARG A 160 23.85 11.21 4.83
CA ARG A 160 23.11 11.30 6.10
C ARG A 160 21.68 10.82 5.90
N MET A 161 21.32 9.75 6.59
CA MET A 161 19.98 9.12 6.51
C MET A 161 19.53 8.60 7.88
N SER A 162 18.23 8.30 8.00
CA SER A 162 17.66 7.69 9.20
C SER A 162 18.03 6.22 9.29
N THR A 163 18.03 5.66 10.50
CA THR A 163 18.37 4.25 10.78
C THR A 163 17.51 3.25 10.01
N TYR A 164 16.21 3.53 9.85
CA TYR A 164 15.27 2.63 9.22
C TYR A 164 15.54 2.38 7.72
N LEU A 165 16.38 3.22 7.09
CA LEU A 165 16.76 3.11 5.68
C LEU A 165 18.02 2.25 5.44
N LEU A 166 18.69 1.78 6.50
CA LEU A 166 19.85 0.91 6.38
C LEU A 166 19.42 -0.47 5.88
N TYR A 167 20.18 -1.05 4.95
CA TYR A 167 19.89 -2.35 4.37
C TYR A 167 21.10 -3.30 4.39
N LEU A 168 20.83 -4.58 4.65
CA LEU A 168 21.76 -5.68 4.52
C LEU A 168 21.04 -6.91 3.93
N GLY A 169 21.54 -7.39 2.80
CA GLY A 169 21.16 -8.66 2.19
C GLY A 169 22.35 -9.60 2.06
N ILE A 170 22.22 -10.88 2.49
CA ILE A 170 23.28 -11.90 2.38
C ILE A 170 22.69 -13.16 1.76
N GLY A 171 23.38 -13.71 0.75
CA GLY A 171 22.93 -14.93 0.09
C GLY A 171 23.65 -15.19 -1.22
N LYS A 172 22.97 -15.91 -2.11
CA LYS A 172 23.40 -16.08 -3.52
C LYS A 172 22.44 -15.34 -4.41
N PHE A 173 22.97 -14.53 -5.32
CA PHE A 173 22.17 -13.64 -6.13
C PHE A 173 22.50 -13.73 -7.62
N GLU A 174 21.48 -13.47 -8.45
CA GLU A 174 21.63 -13.15 -9.87
C GLU A 174 21.35 -11.65 -10.03
N VAL A 175 22.09 -10.99 -10.91
CA VAL A 175 22.03 -9.54 -11.09
C VAL A 175 21.88 -9.16 -12.56
N ASN A 176 21.14 -8.08 -12.82
CA ASN A 176 20.95 -7.50 -14.14
C ASN A 176 21.07 -5.98 -14.06
N TYR A 177 22.26 -5.44 -14.34
CA TYR A 177 22.58 -4.01 -14.27
C TYR A 177 22.44 -3.28 -15.61
N ASP A 178 21.96 -2.04 -15.57
CA ASP A 178 22.07 -1.07 -16.66
C ASP A 178 23.21 -0.08 -16.39
N PHE A 179 24.39 -0.39 -16.95
CA PHE A 179 25.57 0.48 -16.82
C PHE A 179 25.52 1.72 -17.73
N SER A 180 24.51 1.85 -18.57
CA SER A 180 24.33 3.04 -19.42
C SER A 180 23.62 4.18 -18.73
N SER A 181 23.02 3.94 -17.56
CA SER A 181 22.32 4.94 -16.74
C SER A 181 23.23 5.53 -15.63
N SER A 182 22.90 6.72 -15.20
CA SER A 182 23.48 7.35 -14.01
C SER A 182 22.33 7.95 -13.19
N PRO A 183 22.04 7.38 -11.98
CA PRO A 183 22.75 6.25 -11.33
C PRO A 183 22.66 4.93 -12.14
N ILE A 184 23.56 4.00 -11.82
CA ILE A 184 23.45 2.62 -12.32
C ILE A 184 22.22 1.98 -11.69
N VAL A 185 21.31 1.44 -12.50
CA VAL A 185 20.12 0.73 -12.02
C VAL A 185 20.32 -0.77 -12.17
N GLY A 186 20.12 -1.51 -11.08
CA GLY A 186 20.21 -2.96 -11.03
C GLY A 186 18.91 -3.63 -10.59
N VAL A 187 18.67 -4.84 -11.08
CA VAL A 187 17.68 -5.75 -10.49
C VAL A 187 18.42 -6.95 -9.96
N ILE A 188 18.15 -7.30 -8.71
CA ILE A 188 18.80 -8.38 -7.99
C ILE A 188 17.74 -9.39 -7.56
N THR A 189 18.00 -10.68 -7.81
CA THR A 189 17.08 -11.76 -7.44
C THR A 189 17.83 -12.92 -6.80
N THR A 190 17.13 -13.77 -6.08
CA THR A 190 17.63 -15.11 -5.78
C THR A 190 17.77 -15.93 -7.07
N PRO A 191 18.60 -17.00 -7.09
CA PRO A 191 18.85 -17.78 -8.31
C PRO A 191 17.60 -18.28 -9.03
N GLY A 192 17.61 -18.16 -10.34
CA GLY A 192 16.54 -18.65 -11.22
C GLY A 192 15.42 -17.66 -11.52
N LYS A 193 15.45 -16.44 -10.98
CA LYS A 193 14.37 -15.44 -11.13
C LYS A 193 14.72 -14.28 -12.07
N ILE A 194 15.99 -14.10 -12.42
CA ILE A 194 16.50 -12.92 -13.14
C ILE A 194 15.90 -12.71 -14.53
N SER A 195 15.33 -13.74 -15.15
CA SER A 195 14.70 -13.65 -16.47
C SER A 195 13.50 -12.68 -16.53
N ARG A 196 12.93 -12.30 -15.38
CA ARG A 196 11.82 -11.32 -15.27
C ARG A 196 12.28 -9.92 -14.83
N SER A 197 13.53 -9.56 -15.03
CA SER A 197 14.15 -8.33 -14.55
C SER A 197 14.22 -7.17 -15.55
N ASP A 198 14.01 -7.39 -16.84
CA ASP A 198 14.22 -6.35 -17.86
C ASP A 198 13.16 -5.24 -17.79
N ILE A 199 11.88 -5.60 -17.58
CA ILE A 199 10.79 -4.63 -17.42
C ILE A 199 11.00 -3.77 -16.17
N PRO A 200 11.21 -4.34 -14.97
CA PRO A 200 11.47 -3.53 -13.77
C PRO A 200 12.72 -2.64 -13.89
N LYS A 201 13.81 -3.14 -14.47
CA LYS A 201 15.02 -2.34 -14.71
C LYS A 201 14.75 -1.13 -15.60
N GLN A 202 13.95 -1.31 -16.66
CA GLN A 202 13.55 -0.22 -17.54
C GLN A 202 12.70 0.82 -16.79
N PHE A 203 11.73 0.39 -15.99
CA PHE A 203 10.92 1.30 -15.17
C PHE A 203 11.77 2.04 -14.14
N GLY A 204 12.68 1.37 -13.44
CA GLY A 204 13.58 2.00 -12.48
C GLY A 204 14.33 3.18 -13.09
N ARG A 205 14.95 2.98 -14.26
CA ARG A 205 15.65 4.06 -14.99
C ARG A 205 14.73 5.19 -15.42
N GLN A 206 13.54 4.87 -15.95
CA GLN A 206 12.60 5.87 -16.44
C GLN A 206 12.04 6.74 -15.31
N PHE A 207 11.70 6.14 -14.16
CA PHE A 207 11.18 6.87 -13.03
C PHE A 207 12.23 7.72 -12.32
N ILE A 208 13.47 7.25 -12.15
CA ILE A 208 14.55 8.11 -11.63
C ILE A 208 14.72 9.34 -12.51
N SER A 209 14.77 9.18 -13.83
CA SER A 209 14.88 10.30 -14.78
C SER A 209 13.69 11.26 -14.67
N PHE A 210 12.47 10.73 -14.51
CA PHE A 210 11.28 11.54 -14.31
C PHE A 210 11.36 12.36 -13.02
N TYR A 211 11.73 11.74 -11.89
CA TYR A 211 11.81 12.40 -10.60
C TYR A 211 12.92 13.44 -10.53
N GLU A 212 14.10 13.15 -11.06
CA GLU A 212 15.17 14.16 -11.18
C GLU A 212 14.71 15.41 -11.93
N ASN A 213 13.97 15.20 -13.03
CA ASN A 213 13.41 16.30 -13.81
C ASN A 213 12.30 17.03 -13.06
N TYR A 214 11.39 16.29 -12.43
CA TYR A 214 10.23 16.89 -11.76
C TYR A 214 10.66 17.68 -10.53
N PHE A 215 11.49 17.08 -9.67
CA PHE A 215 11.95 17.69 -8.43
C PHE A 215 13.09 18.69 -8.60
N GLY A 216 13.85 18.59 -9.70
CA GLY A 216 15.02 19.45 -9.94
C GLY A 216 16.22 19.12 -9.05
N VAL A 217 16.20 17.99 -8.36
CA VAL A 217 17.26 17.50 -7.48
C VAL A 217 17.74 16.15 -8.02
N LYS A 218 19.06 16.04 -8.28
CA LYS A 218 19.66 14.79 -8.74
C LYS A 218 19.61 13.70 -7.68
N TYR A 219 19.45 12.46 -8.12
CA TYR A 219 19.59 11.29 -7.27
C TYR A 219 21.02 11.22 -6.68
N PRO A 220 21.20 11.14 -5.35
CA PRO A 220 22.51 11.39 -4.76
C PRO A 220 23.44 10.17 -4.72
N LEU A 221 22.92 8.96 -4.94
CA LEU A 221 23.74 7.74 -4.88
C LEU A 221 24.22 7.30 -6.27
N PRO A 222 25.35 6.61 -6.38
CA PRO A 222 25.89 6.17 -7.68
C PRO A 222 25.15 4.96 -8.26
N LYS A 223 24.37 4.25 -7.46
CA LYS A 223 23.58 3.09 -7.88
C LYS A 223 22.20 3.10 -7.22
N GLU A 224 21.27 2.37 -7.86
CA GLU A 224 19.98 1.98 -7.29
C GLU A 224 19.72 0.50 -7.58
N ASP A 225 19.66 -0.31 -6.53
CA ASP A 225 19.33 -1.74 -6.63
C ASP A 225 17.87 -1.99 -6.30
N LEU A 226 17.15 -2.66 -7.21
CA LEU A 226 15.80 -3.16 -7.02
C LEU A 226 15.90 -4.65 -6.67
N ILE A 227 15.62 -5.01 -5.42
CA ILE A 227 15.94 -6.32 -4.86
C ILE A 227 14.67 -7.13 -4.63
N ALA A 228 14.52 -8.26 -5.33
CA ALA A 228 13.42 -9.20 -5.13
C ALA A 228 13.69 -10.10 -3.92
N VAL A 229 12.90 -9.97 -2.87
CA VAL A 229 12.99 -10.78 -1.65
C VAL A 229 11.93 -11.88 -1.67
N PRO A 230 12.30 -13.17 -1.47
CA PRO A 230 11.37 -14.30 -1.55
C PRO A 230 10.22 -14.28 -0.54
N GLU A 231 10.49 -13.84 0.69
CA GLU A 231 9.48 -13.56 1.71
C GLU A 231 9.65 -12.15 2.25
N PHE A 232 8.61 -11.34 2.10
CA PHE A 232 8.60 -9.94 2.48
C PHE A 232 7.18 -9.52 2.93
N ALA A 233 7.04 -8.96 4.11
CA ALA A 233 5.73 -8.67 4.71
C ALA A 233 4.93 -7.65 3.91
N PHE A 234 5.58 -6.61 3.42
CA PHE A 234 5.00 -5.48 2.72
C PHE A 234 5.05 -5.66 1.19
N GLY A 235 4.65 -4.64 0.43
CA GLY A 235 4.84 -4.60 -1.02
C GLY A 235 6.29 -4.36 -1.39
N ALA A 236 6.89 -3.31 -0.81
CA ALA A 236 8.28 -2.93 -0.97
C ALA A 236 8.75 -2.08 0.22
N MET A 237 10.00 -1.60 0.17
CA MET A 237 10.63 -0.73 1.17
C MET A 237 11.73 0.11 0.52
N GLU A 238 11.71 1.39 0.77
CA GLU A 238 12.53 2.42 0.16
C GLU A 238 14.00 2.49 0.63
N ASN A 239 14.60 1.46 1.22
CA ASN A 239 15.99 1.54 1.70
C ASN A 239 16.90 2.24 0.69
N TRP A 240 17.52 3.35 1.08
CA TRP A 240 18.19 4.26 0.15
C TRP A 240 19.30 3.59 -0.67
N GLY A 241 19.11 3.47 -1.98
CA GLY A 241 20.01 2.79 -2.91
C GLY A 241 19.91 1.26 -2.94
N ALA A 242 18.97 0.66 -2.19
CA ALA A 242 18.79 -0.80 -2.09
C ALA A 242 17.32 -1.15 -1.79
N ILE A 243 16.41 -0.72 -2.66
CA ILE A 243 14.98 -0.90 -2.50
C ILE A 243 14.64 -2.40 -2.53
N THR A 244 13.95 -2.87 -1.50
CA THR A 244 13.48 -4.26 -1.42
C THR A 244 12.03 -4.37 -1.86
N PHE A 245 11.70 -5.46 -2.52
CA PHE A 245 10.37 -5.74 -3.04
C PHE A 245 9.96 -7.17 -2.75
N ARG A 246 8.70 -7.39 -2.49
CA ARG A 246 8.07 -8.68 -2.69
C ARG A 246 8.22 -9.10 -4.16
N GLU A 247 8.51 -10.36 -4.47
CA GLU A 247 8.71 -10.81 -5.86
C GLU A 247 7.54 -10.43 -6.80
N THR A 248 6.29 -10.51 -6.30
CA THR A 248 5.09 -10.11 -7.05
C THR A 248 4.96 -8.59 -7.25
N ALA A 249 5.73 -7.78 -6.57
CA ALA A 249 5.74 -6.31 -6.72
C ALA A 249 6.90 -5.82 -7.60
N LEU A 250 7.81 -6.71 -8.01
CA LEU A 250 8.97 -6.35 -8.84
C LEU A 250 9.03 -7.12 -10.15
N LEU A 251 8.79 -8.43 -10.14
CA LEU A 251 9.14 -9.28 -11.28
C LEU A 251 8.01 -9.36 -12.30
N ALA A 252 8.31 -9.00 -13.54
CA ALA A 252 7.38 -9.09 -14.68
C ALA A 252 8.12 -9.26 -16.01
N ASP A 253 7.51 -9.98 -16.95
CA ASP A 253 7.97 -10.12 -18.32
C ASP A 253 6.81 -10.06 -19.34
N LYS A 254 7.06 -10.42 -20.58
CA LYS A 254 6.06 -10.40 -21.67
C LYS A 254 4.88 -11.35 -21.44
N THR A 255 5.03 -12.34 -20.57
CA THR A 255 4.00 -13.34 -20.27
C THR A 255 3.14 -12.95 -19.07
N SER A 256 3.55 -11.92 -18.34
CA SER A 256 2.80 -11.36 -17.21
C SER A 256 1.51 -10.69 -17.69
N SER A 257 0.50 -10.74 -16.85
CA SER A 257 -0.73 -9.97 -17.09
C SER A 257 -0.45 -8.47 -17.09
N LEU A 258 -1.31 -7.69 -17.76
CA LEU A 258 -1.19 -6.25 -17.71
C LEU A 258 -1.37 -5.72 -16.27
N ARG A 259 -2.28 -6.31 -15.49
CA ARG A 259 -2.46 -5.99 -14.05
C ARG A 259 -1.15 -6.15 -13.26
N GLN A 260 -0.44 -7.26 -13.49
CA GLN A 260 0.87 -7.50 -12.87
C GLN A 260 1.91 -6.44 -13.30
N THR A 261 1.97 -6.14 -14.58
CA THR A 261 2.92 -5.16 -15.12
C THR A 261 2.64 -3.74 -14.61
N MET A 262 1.36 -3.35 -14.52
CA MET A 262 0.94 -2.08 -13.94
C MET A 262 1.28 -1.98 -12.45
N ARG A 263 1.04 -3.05 -11.70
CA ARG A 263 1.40 -3.11 -10.27
C ARG A 263 2.90 -2.97 -10.05
N VAL A 264 3.72 -3.65 -10.85
CA VAL A 264 5.19 -3.54 -10.80
C VAL A 264 5.63 -2.10 -11.09
N ALA A 265 5.07 -1.47 -12.12
CA ALA A 265 5.39 -0.08 -12.44
C ALA A 265 5.03 0.89 -11.30
N GLU A 266 3.84 0.74 -10.74
CA GLU A 266 3.33 1.59 -9.66
C GLU A 266 4.20 1.46 -8.40
N VAL A 267 4.53 0.22 -7.95
CA VAL A 267 5.33 0.02 -6.75
C VAL A 267 6.75 0.54 -6.95
N ILE A 268 7.40 0.28 -8.10
CA ILE A 268 8.73 0.83 -8.40
C ILE A 268 8.69 2.37 -8.38
N ALA A 269 7.66 2.98 -8.95
CA ALA A 269 7.51 4.43 -8.95
C ALA A 269 7.31 4.98 -7.54
N HIS A 270 6.55 4.28 -6.68
CA HIS A 270 6.33 4.65 -5.29
C HIS A 270 7.64 4.64 -4.49
N GLU A 271 8.37 3.53 -4.52
CA GLU A 271 9.63 3.40 -3.78
C GLU A 271 10.71 4.38 -4.27
N LEU A 272 10.74 4.64 -5.57
CA LEU A 272 11.65 5.63 -6.13
C LEU A 272 11.27 7.08 -5.78
N ALA A 273 9.99 7.38 -5.57
CA ALA A 273 9.58 8.71 -5.08
C ALA A 273 10.07 8.95 -3.65
N HIS A 274 10.08 7.92 -2.82
CA HIS A 274 10.63 7.98 -1.47
C HIS A 274 12.09 8.41 -1.41
N GLN A 275 12.88 8.15 -2.46
CA GLN A 275 14.29 8.55 -2.49
C GLN A 275 14.48 10.07 -2.30
N TRP A 276 13.42 10.87 -2.57
CA TRP A 276 13.34 12.30 -2.26
C TRP A 276 12.43 12.59 -1.07
N PHE A 277 11.25 11.96 -1.00
CA PHE A 277 10.25 12.12 0.07
C PHE A 277 10.26 10.91 1.01
N GLY A 278 11.13 10.93 1.99
CA GLY A 278 11.42 9.86 2.94
C GLY A 278 12.91 9.78 3.23
N ASP A 279 13.74 9.72 2.19
CA ASP A 279 15.17 9.49 2.29
C ASP A 279 15.97 10.82 2.34
N LEU A 280 15.88 11.62 1.26
CA LEU A 280 16.54 12.91 1.19
C LEU A 280 15.99 13.87 2.25
N VAL A 281 14.68 14.01 2.30
CA VAL A 281 13.94 14.76 3.35
C VAL A 281 13.03 13.76 4.06
N THR A 282 13.25 13.58 5.36
CA THR A 282 12.49 12.61 6.18
C THR A 282 11.59 13.36 7.16
N MET A 283 10.41 12.80 7.47
CA MET A 283 9.60 13.33 8.56
C MET A 283 10.39 13.40 9.85
N LYS A 284 10.07 14.35 10.71
CA LYS A 284 10.74 14.53 12.01
C LYS A 284 10.34 13.45 13.01
N TRP A 285 9.09 13.02 12.96
CA TRP A 285 8.52 11.94 13.75
C TRP A 285 7.36 11.31 12.99
N TRP A 286 6.93 10.17 13.40
CA TRP A 286 5.92 9.34 12.75
C TRP A 286 4.52 9.98 12.67
N ASP A 287 4.22 11.02 13.44
CA ASP A 287 2.99 11.83 13.29
C ASP A 287 2.82 12.36 11.86
N ASP A 288 3.93 12.63 11.19
CA ASP A 288 4.01 13.12 9.82
C ASP A 288 4.38 12.00 8.79
N LEU A 289 4.09 10.72 9.09
CA LEU A 289 4.33 9.59 8.16
C LEU A 289 3.79 9.86 6.76
N TRP A 290 2.65 10.55 6.67
CA TRP A 290 2.01 10.93 5.42
C TRP A 290 2.92 11.81 4.51
N LEU A 291 3.88 12.55 5.04
CA LEU A 291 4.90 13.28 4.23
C LEU A 291 5.74 12.35 3.36
N ASN A 292 5.95 11.12 3.81
CA ASN A 292 6.60 10.08 3.03
C ASN A 292 5.56 9.38 2.15
N GLU A 293 4.57 8.74 2.75
CA GLU A 293 3.69 7.78 2.10
C GLU A 293 2.67 8.42 1.14
N SER A 294 2.00 9.49 1.58
CA SER A 294 1.05 10.18 0.70
C SER A 294 1.74 10.79 -0.52
N PHE A 295 2.93 11.34 -0.31
CA PHE A 295 3.71 11.92 -1.41
C PHE A 295 4.20 10.85 -2.38
N ALA A 296 4.76 9.75 -1.89
CA ALA A 296 5.20 8.64 -2.73
C ALA A 296 4.02 8.07 -3.53
N THR A 297 2.87 7.87 -2.90
CA THR A 297 1.64 7.42 -3.58
C THR A 297 1.21 8.41 -4.66
N PHE A 298 1.04 9.69 -4.33
CA PHE A 298 0.65 10.71 -5.32
C PHE A 298 1.63 10.78 -6.50
N MET A 299 2.92 10.76 -6.22
CA MET A 299 3.97 10.87 -7.23
C MET A 299 4.12 9.61 -8.08
N SER A 300 3.86 8.42 -7.54
CA SER A 300 3.89 7.18 -8.31
C SER A 300 2.84 7.20 -9.42
N TYR A 301 1.60 7.56 -9.10
CA TYR A 301 0.54 7.68 -10.09
C TYR A 301 0.84 8.76 -11.14
N LYS A 302 1.39 9.90 -10.72
CA LYS A 302 1.82 10.95 -11.65
C LYS A 302 2.92 10.49 -12.59
N ALA A 303 3.92 9.79 -12.07
CA ALA A 303 5.06 9.28 -12.84
C ALA A 303 4.61 8.21 -13.84
N VAL A 304 3.83 7.22 -13.40
CA VAL A 304 3.32 6.17 -14.29
C VAL A 304 2.40 6.77 -15.36
N ASN A 305 1.50 7.68 -14.99
CA ASN A 305 0.61 8.35 -15.98
C ASN A 305 1.39 9.14 -17.02
N THR A 306 2.53 9.71 -16.66
CA THR A 306 3.39 10.45 -17.60
C THR A 306 4.13 9.52 -18.55
N ILE A 307 4.63 8.38 -18.07
CA ILE A 307 5.43 7.43 -18.85
C ILE A 307 4.54 6.47 -19.65
N LYS A 308 3.37 6.12 -19.11
CA LYS A 308 2.37 5.20 -19.69
C LYS A 308 0.97 5.84 -19.72
N PRO A 309 0.77 6.91 -20.48
CA PRO A 309 -0.52 7.62 -20.51
C PRO A 309 -1.69 6.74 -20.97
N GLU A 310 -1.41 5.69 -21.77
CA GLU A 310 -2.40 4.71 -22.22
C GLU A 310 -2.97 3.84 -21.09
N TRP A 311 -2.39 3.88 -19.89
CA TRP A 311 -2.89 3.15 -18.73
C TRP A 311 -3.83 3.97 -17.84
N ASP A 312 -4.04 5.25 -18.14
CA ASP A 312 -4.91 6.19 -17.39
C ASP A 312 -4.76 6.05 -15.87
N TYR A 313 -3.54 6.30 -15.38
CA TYR A 313 -3.25 6.13 -13.95
C TYR A 313 -4.04 7.07 -13.03
N TRP A 314 -4.53 8.21 -13.53
CA TRP A 314 -5.45 9.03 -12.73
C TRP A 314 -6.84 8.39 -12.59
N GLY A 315 -7.28 7.61 -13.57
CA GLY A 315 -8.45 6.75 -13.43
C GLY A 315 -8.22 5.62 -12.43
N GLN A 316 -7.03 4.95 -12.48
CA GLN A 316 -6.67 3.94 -11.47
C GLN A 316 -6.58 4.56 -10.06
N PHE A 317 -6.03 5.76 -9.93
CA PHE A 317 -5.93 6.47 -8.64
C PHE A 317 -7.28 6.64 -7.93
N VAL A 318 -8.33 7.00 -8.65
CA VAL A 318 -9.65 7.16 -8.01
C VAL A 318 -10.29 5.83 -7.65
N LEU A 319 -10.00 4.76 -8.42
CA LEU A 319 -10.45 3.40 -8.12
C LEU A 319 -9.73 2.81 -6.90
N ASP A 320 -8.41 2.88 -6.88
CA ASP A 320 -7.59 2.14 -5.94
C ASP A 320 -7.36 2.94 -4.64
N GLU A 321 -6.97 4.23 -4.74
CA GLU A 321 -6.59 5.03 -3.59
C GLU A 321 -7.76 5.83 -3.01
N THR A 322 -8.42 6.64 -3.86
CA THR A 322 -9.46 7.57 -3.37
C THR A 322 -10.67 6.81 -2.82
N ALA A 323 -11.17 5.81 -3.53
CA ALA A 323 -12.36 5.05 -3.10
C ALA A 323 -12.10 4.26 -1.82
N GLY A 324 -10.95 3.59 -1.72
CA GLY A 324 -10.54 2.85 -0.52
C GLY A 324 -10.42 3.76 0.71
N ALA A 325 -9.69 4.87 0.57
CA ALA A 325 -9.54 5.85 1.63
C ALA A 325 -10.89 6.47 2.08
N MET A 326 -11.76 6.81 1.12
CA MET A 326 -13.11 7.33 1.46
C MET A 326 -13.96 6.30 2.22
N LEU A 327 -13.84 5.02 1.93
CA LEU A 327 -14.53 3.97 2.68
C LEU A 327 -14.04 3.94 4.14
N LYS A 328 -12.73 3.82 4.35
CA LYS A 328 -12.16 3.73 5.71
C LYS A 328 -12.40 5.00 6.52
N ASP A 329 -12.29 6.17 5.91
CA ASP A 329 -12.46 7.47 6.57
C ASP A 329 -13.93 7.86 6.84
N SER A 330 -14.88 7.07 6.33
CA SER A 330 -16.31 7.22 6.63
C SER A 330 -16.80 6.40 7.82
N LEU A 331 -15.93 5.58 8.42
CA LEU A 331 -16.22 4.78 9.62
C LEU A 331 -16.01 5.60 10.90
N HIS A 332 -16.58 5.13 12.00
CA HIS A 332 -16.32 5.75 13.32
C HIS A 332 -14.87 5.55 13.76
N ILE A 333 -14.31 4.39 13.45
CA ILE A 333 -12.92 4.07 13.76
C ILE A 333 -12.04 4.52 12.59
N THR A 334 -11.65 5.77 12.64
CA THR A 334 -10.71 6.41 11.71
C THR A 334 -9.74 7.33 12.48
N HIS A 335 -8.87 8.03 11.80
CA HIS A 335 -7.96 9.00 12.40
C HIS A 335 -7.65 10.14 11.42
N PRO A 336 -7.17 11.30 11.90
CA PRO A 336 -6.65 12.35 11.03
C PRO A 336 -5.39 11.87 10.29
N ILE A 337 -5.06 12.50 9.17
CA ILE A 337 -3.85 12.17 8.39
C ILE A 337 -2.59 12.39 9.26
N GLU A 338 -2.52 13.51 9.99
CA GLU A 338 -1.51 13.74 11.04
C GLU A 338 -1.99 13.03 12.31
N ALA A 339 -1.63 11.77 12.46
CA ALA A 339 -1.98 10.95 13.60
C ALA A 339 -0.96 11.14 14.73
N LYS A 340 -1.41 11.46 15.94
CA LYS A 340 -0.52 11.58 17.09
C LYS A 340 0.02 10.20 17.49
N VAL A 341 1.31 10.01 17.38
CA VAL A 341 2.03 8.79 17.77
C VAL A 341 2.79 9.00 19.06
N GLU A 342 2.30 8.44 20.15
CA GLU A 342 2.95 8.57 21.47
C GLU A 342 3.85 7.37 21.81
N LYS A 343 3.53 6.20 21.26
CA LYS A 343 4.25 4.95 21.51
C LYS A 343 4.70 4.31 20.21
N ILE A 344 5.78 3.57 20.26
CA ILE A 344 6.35 2.87 19.10
C ILE A 344 5.37 1.82 18.56
N GLU A 345 4.63 1.15 19.44
CA GLU A 345 3.65 0.13 19.09
C GLU A 345 2.46 0.68 18.29
N ASP A 346 2.21 1.99 18.38
CA ASP A 346 1.12 2.65 17.64
C ASP A 346 1.51 2.99 16.20
N ILE A 347 2.82 3.02 15.89
CA ILE A 347 3.32 3.41 14.56
C ILE A 347 2.76 2.50 13.46
N GLU A 348 2.79 1.19 13.66
CA GLU A 348 2.34 0.22 12.66
C GLU A 348 0.85 0.35 12.31
N GLN A 349 0.04 0.96 13.18
CA GLN A 349 -1.40 1.13 13.00
C GLN A 349 -1.78 2.28 12.07
N ILE A 350 -0.83 3.18 11.77
CA ILE A 350 -1.05 4.33 10.87
C ILE A 350 -0.56 4.07 9.43
N PHE A 351 0.03 2.90 9.14
CA PHE A 351 0.31 2.46 7.76
C PHE A 351 -0.98 1.93 7.12
N ASP A 352 -1.90 2.82 6.81
CA ASP A 352 -3.24 2.48 6.32
C ASP A 352 -3.71 3.42 5.19
N ASP A 353 -4.93 3.16 4.69
CA ASP A 353 -5.52 3.92 3.58
C ASP A 353 -5.65 5.43 3.87
N ILE A 354 -5.57 5.86 5.14
CA ILE A 354 -5.61 7.28 5.51
C ILE A 354 -4.25 7.93 5.21
N SER A 355 -3.17 7.33 5.67
CA SER A 355 -1.81 7.84 5.45
C SER A 355 -1.38 7.74 3.98
N TYR A 356 -1.84 6.73 3.24
CA TYR A 356 -1.54 6.54 1.81
C TYR A 356 -2.56 7.25 0.92
N GLY A 357 -3.78 6.73 0.86
CA GLY A 357 -4.80 7.10 -0.11
C GLY A 357 -5.47 8.44 0.16
N LYS A 358 -5.91 8.74 1.42
CA LYS A 358 -6.50 10.04 1.74
C LYS A 358 -5.48 11.15 1.57
N GLY A 359 -4.27 11.01 2.14
CA GLY A 359 -3.24 12.02 2.02
C GLY A 359 -2.85 12.31 0.57
N ALA A 360 -2.66 11.26 -0.26
CA ALA A 360 -2.41 11.43 -1.69
C ALA A 360 -3.58 12.10 -2.43
N SER A 361 -4.83 11.78 -2.07
CA SER A 361 -6.02 12.43 -2.65
C SER A 361 -6.11 13.91 -2.28
N ILE A 362 -5.71 14.28 -1.05
CA ILE A 362 -5.61 15.69 -0.65
C ILE A 362 -4.51 16.42 -1.44
N LEU A 363 -3.34 15.79 -1.64
CA LEU A 363 -2.29 16.37 -2.49
C LEU A 363 -2.78 16.59 -3.92
N ARG A 364 -3.53 15.63 -4.50
CA ARG A 364 -4.14 15.79 -5.82
C ARG A 364 -5.16 16.92 -5.86
N MET A 365 -5.99 17.07 -4.83
CA MET A 365 -6.94 18.19 -4.69
C MET A 365 -6.21 19.53 -4.61
N ILE A 366 -5.13 19.61 -3.84
CA ILE A 366 -4.31 20.82 -3.70
C ILE A 366 -3.61 21.16 -5.01
N GLU A 367 -3.01 20.19 -5.72
CA GLU A 367 -2.41 20.43 -7.03
C GLU A 367 -3.44 20.95 -8.02
N ALA A 368 -4.64 20.37 -8.08
CA ALA A 368 -5.73 20.84 -8.92
C ALA A 368 -6.14 22.30 -8.60
N TYR A 369 -6.12 22.67 -7.32
CA TYR A 369 -6.43 24.03 -6.87
C TYR A 369 -5.31 25.03 -7.15
N LEU A 370 -4.04 24.66 -6.96
CA LEU A 370 -2.90 25.55 -7.16
C LEU A 370 -2.53 25.72 -8.65
N GLY A 371 -2.71 24.65 -9.41
CA GLY A 371 -2.09 24.44 -10.72
C GLY A 371 -0.74 23.71 -10.59
N GLU A 372 -0.41 22.90 -11.60
CA GLU A 372 0.78 22.04 -11.57
C GLU A 372 2.10 22.83 -11.44
N GLU A 373 2.20 24.00 -12.06
CA GLU A 373 3.44 24.79 -12.06
C GLU A 373 3.76 25.34 -10.66
N ASP A 374 2.78 25.96 -9.98
CA ASP A 374 2.97 26.49 -8.63
C ASP A 374 3.16 25.36 -7.60
N PHE A 375 2.43 24.25 -7.75
CA PHE A 375 2.63 23.08 -6.92
C PHE A 375 4.06 22.54 -7.05
N ARG A 376 4.54 22.31 -8.27
CA ARG A 376 5.90 21.83 -8.56
C ARG A 376 6.97 22.79 -8.02
N LYS A 377 6.77 24.10 -8.16
CA LYS A 377 7.69 25.12 -7.64
C LYS A 377 7.78 25.06 -6.11
N GLY A 378 6.67 24.90 -5.41
CA GLY A 378 6.64 24.74 -3.97
C GLY A 378 7.36 23.47 -3.50
N ILE A 379 7.13 22.34 -4.20
CA ILE A 379 7.83 21.06 -3.94
C ILE A 379 9.34 21.20 -4.10
N ARG A 380 9.81 21.82 -5.16
CA ARG A 380 11.25 22.07 -5.38
C ARG A 380 11.87 22.93 -4.29
N SER A 381 11.17 23.97 -3.86
CA SER A 381 11.61 24.85 -2.77
C SER A 381 11.74 24.06 -1.44
N TYR A 382 10.75 23.22 -1.14
CA TYR A 382 10.75 22.39 0.05
C TYR A 382 11.94 21.41 0.05
N LEU A 383 12.15 20.66 -1.02
CA LEU A 383 13.24 19.69 -1.14
C LEU A 383 14.61 20.37 -1.03
N GLU A 384 14.82 21.51 -1.70
CA GLU A 384 16.09 22.23 -1.64
C GLU A 384 16.40 22.75 -0.23
N GLN A 385 15.38 23.20 0.49
CA GLN A 385 15.53 23.76 1.84
C GLN A 385 15.84 22.70 2.88
N TYR A 386 15.25 21.48 2.75
CA TYR A 386 15.30 20.45 3.79
C TYR A 386 16.13 19.22 3.40
N LYS A 387 16.80 19.20 2.25
CA LYS A 387 17.63 18.06 1.82
C LYS A 387 18.64 17.63 2.89
N TYR A 388 18.76 16.33 3.09
CA TYR A 388 19.58 15.65 4.11
C TYR A 388 19.16 15.96 5.56
N SER A 389 17.94 16.46 5.75
CA SER A 389 17.42 16.85 7.05
C SER A 389 16.00 16.29 7.26
N ASN A 390 15.36 16.71 8.35
CA ASN A 390 14.01 16.34 8.70
C ASN A 390 13.07 17.54 8.54
N ALA A 391 11.81 17.27 8.23
CA ALA A 391 10.76 18.28 8.08
C ALA A 391 9.46 17.84 8.76
N LYS A 392 8.56 18.81 8.95
CA LYS A 392 7.17 18.62 9.37
C LYS A 392 6.23 19.04 8.27
N GLY A 393 4.96 18.63 8.35
CA GLY A 393 3.91 19.03 7.42
C GLY A 393 3.82 20.53 7.19
N GLU A 394 3.96 21.31 8.24
CA GLU A 394 3.94 22.78 8.19
C GLU A 394 5.03 23.39 7.28
N ASN A 395 6.17 22.73 7.17
CA ASN A 395 7.27 23.19 6.30
C ASN A 395 6.88 23.06 4.82
N LEU A 396 6.16 21.99 4.48
CA LEU A 396 5.66 21.79 3.12
C LEU A 396 4.53 22.77 2.76
N TRP A 397 3.55 22.97 3.68
CA TRP A 397 2.47 23.94 3.43
C TRP A 397 3.01 25.34 3.21
N LYS A 398 3.99 25.75 4.00
CA LYS A 398 4.65 27.05 3.83
C LYS A 398 5.25 27.17 2.44
N SER A 399 5.98 26.17 1.97
CA SER A 399 6.61 26.19 0.65
C SER A 399 5.58 26.27 -0.48
N LEU A 400 4.45 25.55 -0.38
CA LEU A 400 3.37 25.61 -1.35
C LEU A 400 2.63 26.97 -1.32
N LYS A 401 2.39 27.51 -0.12
CA LYS A 401 1.80 28.85 0.05
C LYS A 401 2.69 29.93 -0.53
N ASP A 402 3.99 29.91 -0.23
CA ASP A 402 4.94 30.90 -0.73
C ASP A 402 5.06 30.87 -2.26
N ALA A 403 4.95 29.66 -2.86
CA ALA A 403 4.99 29.49 -4.32
C ALA A 403 3.74 29.97 -5.05
N SER A 404 2.57 29.77 -4.46
CA SER A 404 1.26 29.99 -5.11
C SER A 404 0.55 31.28 -4.69
N GLY A 405 0.89 31.85 -3.53
CA GLY A 405 0.17 32.96 -2.90
C GLY A 405 -1.23 32.60 -2.39
N LYS A 406 -1.63 31.32 -2.44
CA LYS A 406 -2.95 30.81 -1.99
C LYS A 406 -2.91 30.33 -0.54
N PRO A 407 -4.04 30.26 0.19
CA PRO A 407 -4.09 29.94 1.62
C PRO A 407 -3.97 28.42 1.87
N VAL A 408 -2.88 27.80 1.37
CA VAL A 408 -2.65 26.34 1.46
C VAL A 408 -2.60 25.87 2.90
N ASP A 409 -1.94 26.63 3.77
CA ASP A 409 -1.83 26.33 5.19
C ASP A 409 -3.20 26.13 5.86
N ARG A 410 -4.16 27.02 5.62
CA ARG A 410 -5.52 26.92 6.16
C ARG A 410 -6.29 25.73 5.60
N ILE A 411 -6.13 25.45 4.30
CA ILE A 411 -6.78 24.31 3.65
C ILE A 411 -6.22 23.03 4.24
N MET A 412 -4.89 22.89 4.29
CA MET A 412 -4.24 21.68 4.78
C MET A 412 -4.53 21.42 6.27
N GLU A 413 -4.52 22.45 7.11
CA GLU A 413 -4.89 22.31 8.52
C GLU A 413 -6.30 21.71 8.68
N SER A 414 -7.25 22.15 7.85
CA SER A 414 -8.63 21.64 7.84
C SER A 414 -8.74 20.18 7.43
N TRP A 415 -7.81 19.65 6.61
CA TRP A 415 -7.87 18.29 6.08
C TRP A 415 -6.96 17.29 6.79
N ILE A 416 -5.79 17.76 7.26
CA ILE A 416 -4.77 16.92 7.84
C ILE A 416 -5.02 16.65 9.34
N LYS A 417 -5.52 17.66 10.06
CA LYS A 417 -5.69 17.59 11.53
C LYS A 417 -7.07 17.10 11.98
N GLN A 418 -7.96 16.77 11.04
CA GLN A 418 -9.25 16.17 11.38
C GLN A 418 -9.58 14.96 10.50
N GLU A 419 -10.25 14.01 11.12
CA GLU A 419 -10.74 12.79 10.48
C GLU A 419 -11.99 13.07 9.65
N GLY A 420 -12.29 12.16 8.70
CA GLY A 420 -13.50 12.21 7.89
C GLY A 420 -13.39 13.16 6.69
N TYR A 421 -14.48 13.28 5.97
CA TYR A 421 -14.61 14.14 4.78
C TYR A 421 -16.08 14.54 4.58
N PRO A 422 -16.35 15.60 3.78
CA PRO A 422 -17.71 16.10 3.62
C PRO A 422 -18.51 15.38 2.52
N LEU A 423 -19.82 15.32 2.72
CA LEU A 423 -20.84 15.18 1.71
C LEU A 423 -21.33 16.57 1.31
N ILE A 424 -21.29 16.90 0.03
CA ILE A 424 -21.85 18.14 -0.53
C ILE A 424 -23.22 17.84 -1.10
N THR A 425 -24.27 18.38 -0.50
CA THR A 425 -25.61 18.33 -1.07
C THR A 425 -25.83 19.55 -1.97
N VAL A 426 -26.25 19.27 -3.20
CA VAL A 426 -26.42 20.28 -4.27
C VAL A 426 -27.89 20.39 -4.60
N SER A 427 -28.47 21.60 -4.45
CA SER A 427 -29.85 21.89 -4.84
C SER A 427 -29.95 23.17 -5.67
N ILE A 428 -30.99 23.23 -6.50
CA ILE A 428 -31.26 24.36 -7.41
C ILE A 428 -32.59 25.00 -7.02
N ASN A 429 -32.57 26.31 -6.91
CA ASN A 429 -33.79 27.12 -6.73
C ASN A 429 -33.76 28.35 -7.66
N GLY A 430 -34.43 28.25 -8.80
CA GLY A 430 -34.42 29.28 -9.85
C GLY A 430 -33.01 29.50 -10.41
N SER A 431 -32.47 30.72 -10.23
CA SER A 431 -31.13 31.10 -10.64
C SER A 431 -30.03 30.77 -9.62
N LYS A 432 -30.38 30.12 -8.50
CA LYS A 432 -29.47 29.90 -7.40
C LYS A 432 -29.13 28.43 -7.23
N VAL A 433 -27.83 28.15 -7.03
CA VAL A 433 -27.31 26.87 -6.56
C VAL A 433 -27.01 26.98 -5.06
N LYS A 434 -27.55 26.07 -4.29
CA LYS A 434 -27.20 25.92 -2.86
C LYS A 434 -26.28 24.73 -2.71
N LEU A 435 -25.12 24.94 -2.08
CA LEU A 435 -24.19 23.92 -1.63
C LEU A 435 -24.27 23.81 -0.11
N GLU A 436 -24.42 22.61 0.41
CA GLU A 436 -24.45 22.32 1.85
C GLU A 436 -23.44 21.22 2.16
N GLN A 437 -22.50 21.46 3.09
CA GLN A 437 -21.55 20.43 3.54
C GLN A 437 -21.95 19.85 4.89
N LYS A 438 -21.76 18.53 5.02
CA LYS A 438 -21.83 17.76 6.28
C LYS A 438 -20.77 16.71 6.26
N ARG A 439 -20.20 16.33 7.41
CA ARG A 439 -19.34 15.13 7.46
C ARG A 439 -20.16 13.92 7.00
N PHE A 440 -19.57 13.13 6.10
CA PHE A 440 -20.15 11.88 5.65
C PHE A 440 -19.76 10.74 6.60
N MET A 441 -20.75 10.01 7.11
CA MET A 441 -20.55 8.79 7.91
C MET A 441 -21.29 7.63 7.25
N GLN A 442 -20.65 6.46 7.20
CA GLN A 442 -21.17 5.31 6.47
C GLN A 442 -22.40 4.68 7.13
N ASP A 443 -22.62 4.88 8.40
CA ASP A 443 -23.84 4.46 9.13
C ASP A 443 -25.02 5.40 8.96
N GLY A 444 -24.84 6.52 8.25
CA GLY A 444 -25.84 7.59 8.04
C GLY A 444 -25.89 8.64 9.13
N SER A 445 -25.11 8.53 10.18
CA SER A 445 -24.94 9.58 11.19
C SER A 445 -24.15 10.77 10.62
N THR A 446 -24.03 11.84 11.38
CA THR A 446 -23.21 13.02 11.03
C THR A 446 -22.82 13.78 12.28
N ASP A 447 -21.82 14.63 12.17
CA ASP A 447 -21.41 15.58 13.20
C ASP A 447 -21.37 17.02 12.64
N GLU A 448 -20.99 17.97 13.47
CA GLU A 448 -20.94 19.41 13.12
C GLU A 448 -19.60 19.82 12.47
N LYS A 449 -18.71 18.89 12.13
CA LYS A 449 -17.43 19.21 11.49
C LYS A 449 -17.66 19.82 10.12
N THR A 450 -16.86 20.84 9.80
CA THR A 450 -16.79 21.47 8.49
C THR A 450 -15.36 21.46 7.97
N TYR A 451 -15.23 21.52 6.65
CA TYR A 451 -13.94 21.49 5.96
C TYR A 451 -13.81 22.72 5.08
N LEU A 452 -12.58 23.18 4.90
CA LEU A 452 -12.27 24.22 3.92
C LEU A 452 -12.01 23.54 2.56
N ILE A 453 -13.01 23.61 1.66
CA ILE A 453 -13.04 22.76 0.47
C ILE A 453 -12.75 23.58 -0.79
N PRO A 454 -11.71 23.28 -1.57
CA PRO A 454 -11.61 23.75 -2.96
C PRO A 454 -12.70 23.07 -3.80
N ILE A 455 -13.77 23.81 -4.10
CA ILE A 455 -14.89 23.34 -4.91
C ILE A 455 -14.69 23.70 -6.37
N THR A 456 -14.83 22.70 -7.22
CA THR A 456 -14.94 22.89 -8.67
C THR A 456 -16.38 22.63 -9.12
N ILE A 457 -16.97 23.57 -9.82
CA ILE A 457 -18.35 23.51 -10.29
C ILE A 457 -18.47 24.00 -11.73
N GLU A 458 -19.34 23.35 -12.50
CA GLU A 458 -19.75 23.81 -13.82
C GLU A 458 -21.25 24.08 -13.80
N ILE A 459 -21.68 25.31 -14.17
CA ILE A 459 -23.08 25.72 -14.25
C ILE A 459 -23.33 26.26 -15.64
N ASN A 460 -24.30 25.67 -16.35
CA ASN A 460 -24.64 26.05 -17.74
C ASN A 460 -23.39 26.08 -18.67
N GLY A 461 -22.46 25.16 -18.49
CA GLY A 461 -21.21 25.05 -19.24
C GLY A 461 -20.09 26.00 -18.78
N LYS A 462 -20.33 26.87 -17.81
CA LYS A 462 -19.31 27.79 -17.27
C LYS A 462 -18.67 27.16 -15.99
N ARG A 463 -17.36 26.94 -16.03
CA ARG A 463 -16.59 26.44 -14.89
C ARG A 463 -16.24 27.57 -13.93
N THR A 464 -16.29 27.24 -12.64
CA THR A 464 -15.93 28.14 -11.54
C THR A 464 -15.24 27.33 -10.45
N GLU A 465 -14.21 27.90 -9.85
CA GLU A 465 -13.51 27.38 -8.69
C GLU A 465 -13.70 28.35 -7.52
N MET A 466 -13.93 27.80 -6.32
CA MET A 466 -14.08 28.60 -5.11
C MET A 466 -13.67 27.80 -3.88
N LEU A 467 -13.41 28.50 -2.77
CA LEU A 467 -13.33 27.88 -1.46
C LEU A 467 -14.73 27.87 -0.81
N LEU A 468 -15.16 26.68 -0.39
CA LEU A 468 -16.33 26.52 0.48
C LEU A 468 -15.81 26.45 1.92
N ASP A 469 -15.98 27.55 2.65
CA ASP A 469 -15.54 27.73 4.05
C ASP A 469 -16.69 27.82 5.04
N GLU A 470 -17.93 27.69 4.55
CA GLU A 470 -19.16 27.78 5.31
C GLU A 470 -19.93 26.47 5.21
N LYS A 471 -20.82 26.21 6.20
CA LYS A 471 -21.74 25.06 6.19
C LYS A 471 -22.68 25.09 4.98
N ASN A 472 -23.13 26.28 4.60
CA ASN A 472 -24.02 26.51 3.46
C ASN A 472 -23.51 27.67 2.62
N LYS A 473 -23.54 27.50 1.30
CA LYS A 473 -23.20 28.58 0.36
C LYS A 473 -24.23 28.63 -0.78
N GLU A 474 -24.70 29.82 -1.07
CA GLU A 474 -25.61 30.08 -2.18
C GLU A 474 -24.87 30.84 -3.28
N ILE A 475 -25.00 30.40 -4.52
CA ILE A 475 -24.41 30.99 -5.72
C ILE A 475 -25.55 31.41 -6.62
N ASP A 476 -25.76 32.73 -6.81
CA ASP A 476 -26.73 33.24 -7.75
C ASP A 476 -26.03 33.52 -9.12
N VAL A 477 -26.45 32.83 -10.17
CA VAL A 477 -25.89 32.98 -11.51
C VAL A 477 -26.70 33.95 -12.36
N GLY A 478 -27.79 34.54 -11.84
CA GLY A 478 -28.62 35.53 -12.48
C GLY A 478 -29.45 35.00 -13.67
N THR A 479 -29.39 33.73 -13.96
CA THR A 479 -30.12 33.07 -15.07
C THR A 479 -30.61 31.71 -14.62
N ASP A 480 -31.64 31.17 -15.31
CA ASP A 480 -32.13 29.82 -15.00
C ASP A 480 -31.03 28.77 -15.20
N ILE A 481 -30.93 27.85 -14.25
CA ILE A 481 -29.92 26.81 -14.23
C ILE A 481 -30.48 25.59 -14.97
N LYS A 482 -29.96 25.35 -16.16
CA LYS A 482 -30.37 24.23 -17.03
C LYS A 482 -29.56 22.98 -16.73
N SER A 483 -28.28 23.16 -16.39
CA SER A 483 -27.36 22.07 -16.13
C SER A 483 -26.27 22.48 -15.14
N LEU A 484 -25.85 21.53 -14.30
CA LEU A 484 -24.71 21.72 -13.41
C LEU A 484 -24.00 20.40 -13.11
N LYS A 485 -22.73 20.46 -12.72
CA LYS A 485 -21.99 19.38 -12.10
C LYS A 485 -20.94 19.92 -11.12
N VAL A 486 -20.63 19.14 -10.10
CA VAL A 486 -19.72 19.48 -9.00
C VAL A 486 -18.65 18.41 -8.89
N ASN A 487 -17.46 18.75 -8.41
CA ASN A 487 -16.30 17.89 -8.30
C ASN A 487 -15.77 17.44 -9.65
N LEU A 488 -15.42 18.44 -10.47
CA LEU A 488 -14.92 18.21 -11.84
C LEU A 488 -13.69 17.31 -11.83
N ASN A 489 -13.67 16.32 -12.72
CA ASN A 489 -12.63 15.29 -12.81
C ASN A 489 -12.43 14.47 -11.51
N LYS A 490 -13.40 14.48 -10.59
CA LYS A 490 -13.29 13.83 -9.25
C LYS A 490 -11.97 14.22 -8.55
N ALA A 491 -11.58 15.48 -8.66
CA ALA A 491 -10.33 15.98 -8.10
C ALA A 491 -10.38 16.18 -6.58
N GLY A 492 -11.57 16.49 -6.03
CA GLY A 492 -11.76 16.74 -4.61
C GLY A 492 -12.10 15.47 -3.82
N PHE A 493 -11.59 15.39 -2.58
CA PHE A 493 -11.85 14.30 -1.64
C PHE A 493 -13.16 14.53 -0.87
N TYR A 494 -14.28 14.52 -1.60
CA TYR A 494 -15.63 14.68 -1.04
C TYR A 494 -16.66 13.97 -1.91
N ARG A 495 -17.82 13.62 -1.33
CA ARG A 495 -18.97 13.06 -2.04
C ARG A 495 -19.95 14.14 -2.45
N VAL A 496 -20.71 13.89 -3.49
CA VAL A 496 -21.73 14.80 -4.02
C VAL A 496 -23.07 14.10 -4.09
N LYS A 497 -24.12 14.72 -3.50
CA LYS A 497 -25.52 14.32 -3.64
C LYS A 497 -26.29 15.39 -4.37
N TYR A 498 -26.87 15.04 -5.51
CA TYR A 498 -27.72 15.94 -6.29
C TYR A 498 -29.20 15.79 -5.89
N ALA A 499 -29.88 16.89 -5.61
CA ALA A 499 -31.32 16.88 -5.35
C ALA A 499 -32.14 16.56 -6.61
N ASP A 500 -31.61 16.88 -7.80
CA ASP A 500 -32.23 16.56 -9.10
C ASP A 500 -31.18 16.08 -10.11
N LEU A 501 -31.13 14.78 -10.33
CA LEU A 501 -30.22 14.15 -11.30
C LEU A 501 -30.53 14.54 -12.76
N ASN A 502 -31.74 14.98 -13.08
CA ASN A 502 -32.08 15.33 -14.46
C ASN A 502 -31.42 16.64 -14.93
N ARG A 503 -30.89 17.44 -14.00
CA ARG A 503 -30.14 18.67 -14.29
C ARG A 503 -28.63 18.51 -14.24
N VAL A 504 -28.13 17.27 -14.05
CA VAL A 504 -26.68 17.02 -14.09
C VAL A 504 -26.18 17.09 -15.53
N SER A 505 -25.14 17.90 -15.74
CA SER A 505 -24.47 18.04 -17.05
C SER A 505 -23.86 16.72 -17.51
N GLU A 506 -23.54 16.61 -18.80
CA GLU A 506 -22.75 15.51 -19.33
C GLU A 506 -21.43 15.36 -18.55
N MET A 507 -21.12 14.14 -18.16
CA MET A 507 -19.97 13.77 -17.33
C MET A 507 -18.93 12.99 -18.13
N ASN A 508 -17.64 13.28 -17.89
CA ASN A 508 -16.55 12.43 -18.35
C ASN A 508 -16.42 11.15 -17.51
N GLY A 509 -15.44 10.28 -17.81
CA GLY A 509 -15.27 8.99 -17.12
C GLY A 509 -15.02 9.12 -15.62
N LEU A 510 -14.17 10.06 -15.19
CA LEU A 510 -13.88 10.34 -13.77
C LEU A 510 -15.11 10.87 -13.03
N GLU A 511 -15.87 11.74 -13.65
CA GLU A 511 -17.10 12.33 -13.07
C GLU A 511 -18.22 11.28 -12.97
N LYS A 512 -18.38 10.40 -13.98
CA LYS A 512 -19.30 9.25 -13.94
C LYS A 512 -18.92 8.26 -12.85
N PHE A 513 -17.63 7.94 -12.72
CA PHE A 513 -17.12 7.16 -11.60
C PHE A 513 -17.52 7.81 -10.27
N GLY A 514 -17.26 9.12 -10.11
CA GLY A 514 -17.63 9.86 -8.92
C GLY A 514 -19.12 9.73 -8.58
N LEU A 515 -20.00 9.90 -9.56
CA LEU A 515 -21.44 9.75 -9.39
C LEU A 515 -21.83 8.34 -8.92
N VAL A 516 -21.31 7.31 -9.57
CA VAL A 516 -21.60 5.91 -9.24
C VAL A 516 -21.09 5.57 -7.84
N ASN A 517 -19.84 5.93 -7.53
CA ASN A 517 -19.24 5.68 -6.22
C ASN A 517 -19.99 6.44 -5.10
N ASP A 518 -20.32 7.71 -5.31
CA ASP A 518 -21.03 8.49 -4.32
C ASP A 518 -22.43 7.89 -4.04
N TYR A 519 -23.21 7.51 -5.07
CA TYR A 519 -24.54 6.96 -4.89
C TYR A 519 -24.55 5.55 -4.28
N PHE A 520 -23.53 4.75 -4.52
CA PHE A 520 -23.37 3.46 -3.84
C PHE A 520 -23.17 3.63 -2.34
N TYR A 521 -22.27 4.49 -1.93
CA TYR A 521 -22.03 4.72 -0.51
C TYR A 521 -23.17 5.49 0.18
N LEU A 522 -23.89 6.35 -0.54
CA LEU A 522 -25.14 6.92 -0.06
C LEU A 522 -26.23 5.87 0.13
N LEU A 523 -26.28 4.81 -0.71
CA LEU A 523 -27.16 3.66 -0.52
C LEU A 523 -26.81 2.90 0.76
N LEU A 524 -25.54 2.60 0.98
CA LEU A 524 -25.08 1.93 2.20
C LEU A 524 -25.41 2.75 3.46
N ALA A 525 -25.27 4.08 3.39
CA ALA A 525 -25.60 5.03 4.46
C ALA A 525 -27.11 5.32 4.58
N LYS A 526 -27.99 4.64 3.83
CA LYS A 526 -29.44 4.84 3.81
C LYS A 526 -29.89 6.28 3.46
N GLN A 527 -29.02 7.04 2.78
CA GLN A 527 -29.32 8.42 2.36
C GLN A 527 -29.95 8.49 0.96
N VAL A 528 -29.91 7.39 0.20
CA VAL A 528 -30.67 7.18 -1.04
C VAL A 528 -31.29 5.79 -1.00
N THR A 529 -32.37 5.61 -1.73
CA THR A 529 -33.05 4.32 -1.89
C THR A 529 -32.34 3.43 -2.93
N PHE A 530 -32.60 2.12 -2.90
CA PHE A 530 -32.12 1.23 -3.94
C PHE A 530 -32.62 1.62 -5.33
N GLN A 531 -33.87 2.10 -5.44
CA GLN A 531 -34.42 2.56 -6.74
C GLN A 531 -33.67 3.77 -7.29
N GLU A 532 -33.24 4.71 -6.43
CA GLU A 532 -32.41 5.84 -6.88
C GLU A 532 -31.04 5.40 -7.35
N TYR A 533 -30.39 4.50 -6.62
CA TYR A 533 -29.13 3.86 -7.04
C TYR A 533 -29.30 3.08 -8.35
N GLU A 534 -30.32 2.21 -8.43
CA GLU A 534 -30.60 1.41 -9.62
C GLU A 534 -30.86 2.28 -10.86
N LYS A 535 -31.51 3.44 -10.72
CA LYS A 535 -31.70 4.42 -11.79
C LYS A 535 -30.37 4.89 -12.36
N VAL A 536 -29.38 5.18 -11.49
CA VAL A 536 -28.04 5.57 -11.92
C VAL A 536 -27.38 4.41 -12.69
N ILE A 537 -27.42 3.18 -12.16
CA ILE A 537 -26.82 2.00 -12.81
C ILE A 537 -27.47 1.73 -14.17
N ARG A 538 -28.82 1.77 -14.27
CA ARG A 538 -29.52 1.52 -15.52
C ARG A 538 -29.23 2.56 -16.60
N SER A 539 -28.91 3.80 -16.22
CA SER A 539 -28.49 4.82 -17.18
C SER A 539 -27.13 4.50 -17.82
N MET A 540 -26.36 3.59 -17.20
CA MET A 540 -25.01 3.19 -17.63
C MET A 540 -24.90 1.74 -18.12
N LEU A 541 -26.03 1.04 -18.38
CA LEU A 541 -26.04 -0.34 -18.90
C LEU A 541 -25.27 -0.51 -20.21
N LYS A 542 -25.15 0.54 -21.00
CA LYS A 542 -24.39 0.60 -22.26
C LYS A 542 -23.23 1.57 -22.21
N GLU A 543 -22.62 1.75 -21.06
CA GLU A 543 -21.48 2.63 -20.91
C GLU A 543 -20.23 2.09 -21.62
N TYR A 544 -19.46 2.98 -22.24
CA TYR A 544 -18.26 2.66 -23.01
C TYR A 544 -16.95 3.13 -22.35
N ASN A 545 -17.04 3.87 -21.24
CA ASN A 545 -15.87 4.23 -20.46
C ASN A 545 -15.59 3.14 -19.42
N TYR A 546 -14.34 2.67 -19.40
CA TYR A 546 -13.92 1.58 -18.53
C TYR A 546 -14.11 1.88 -17.03
N LEU A 547 -13.89 3.12 -16.63
CA LEU A 547 -13.80 3.50 -15.23
C LEU A 547 -15.14 3.34 -14.48
N PRO A 548 -16.25 3.98 -14.89
CA PRO A 548 -17.55 3.70 -14.27
C PRO A 548 -18.01 2.26 -14.46
N VAL A 549 -17.64 1.59 -15.55
CA VAL A 549 -18.01 0.18 -15.77
C VAL A 549 -17.35 -0.74 -14.73
N ARG A 550 -16.06 -0.58 -14.48
CA ARG A 550 -15.37 -1.35 -13.43
C ARG A 550 -15.97 -1.10 -12.05
N GLU A 551 -16.19 0.18 -11.71
CA GLU A 551 -16.80 0.53 -10.43
C GLU A 551 -18.18 -0.08 -10.24
N ILE A 552 -19.06 -0.01 -11.27
CA ILE A 552 -20.41 -0.63 -11.23
C ILE A 552 -20.29 -2.16 -11.10
N ALA A 553 -19.39 -2.78 -11.87
CA ALA A 553 -19.19 -4.22 -11.83
C ALA A 553 -18.80 -4.71 -10.44
N ASP A 554 -17.87 -4.03 -9.80
CA ASP A 554 -17.41 -4.38 -8.44
C ASP A 554 -18.50 -4.14 -7.39
N GLN A 555 -19.25 -3.03 -7.48
CA GLN A 555 -20.39 -2.74 -6.61
C GLN A 555 -21.51 -3.79 -6.75
N LEU A 556 -21.88 -4.15 -7.96
CA LEU A 556 -22.93 -5.14 -8.22
C LEU A 556 -22.50 -6.55 -7.84
N TYR A 557 -21.21 -6.88 -8.03
CA TYR A 557 -20.65 -8.13 -7.52
C TYR A 557 -20.67 -8.17 -6.00
N PHE A 558 -20.28 -7.09 -5.33
CA PHE A 558 -20.38 -6.98 -3.88
C PHE A 558 -21.84 -7.15 -3.39
N LEU A 559 -22.81 -6.48 -4.00
CA LEU A 559 -24.23 -6.65 -3.67
C LEU A 559 -24.71 -8.08 -3.91
N PHE A 560 -24.26 -8.74 -4.96
CA PHE A 560 -24.50 -10.16 -5.19
C PHE A 560 -23.94 -11.03 -4.06
N LEU A 561 -22.72 -10.74 -3.58
CA LEU A 561 -22.11 -11.47 -2.46
C LEU A 561 -22.88 -11.26 -1.15
N VAL A 562 -23.50 -10.10 -0.96
CA VAL A 562 -24.32 -9.78 0.22
C VAL A 562 -25.66 -10.48 0.17
N ASN A 563 -26.41 -10.34 -0.93
CA ASN A 563 -27.71 -10.97 -1.11
C ASN A 563 -27.99 -11.27 -2.60
N LYS A 564 -27.63 -12.48 -3.00
CA LYS A 564 -27.80 -12.97 -4.37
C LYS A 564 -29.24 -12.89 -4.86
N GLU A 565 -30.22 -13.23 -4.01
CA GLU A 565 -31.63 -13.29 -4.40
C GLU A 565 -32.19 -11.90 -4.70
N LYS A 566 -31.77 -10.91 -3.93
CA LYS A 566 -32.23 -9.53 -4.07
C LYS A 566 -31.54 -8.78 -5.22
N TYR A 567 -30.23 -8.94 -5.36
CA TYR A 567 -29.39 -8.12 -6.26
C TYR A 567 -28.85 -8.86 -7.48
N GLY A 568 -28.91 -10.20 -7.48
CA GLY A 568 -28.28 -11.02 -8.51
C GLY A 568 -28.84 -10.78 -9.91
N GLY A 569 -30.13 -10.43 -10.03
CA GLY A 569 -30.75 -10.11 -11.33
C GLY A 569 -30.09 -8.92 -12.02
N LEU A 570 -29.96 -7.79 -11.30
CA LEU A 570 -29.30 -6.58 -11.83
C LEU A 570 -27.80 -6.81 -12.07
N ALA A 571 -27.13 -7.53 -11.18
CA ALA A 571 -25.71 -7.85 -11.32
C ALA A 571 -25.45 -8.66 -12.62
N LEU A 572 -26.22 -9.71 -12.86
CA LEU A 572 -26.08 -10.53 -14.05
C LEU A 572 -26.46 -9.76 -15.32
N GLU A 573 -27.53 -8.96 -15.30
CA GLU A 573 -27.96 -8.12 -16.44
C GLU A 573 -26.82 -7.17 -16.85
N PHE A 574 -26.23 -6.46 -15.90
CA PHE A 574 -25.15 -5.52 -16.17
C PHE A 574 -23.90 -6.23 -16.73
N HIS A 575 -23.42 -7.28 -16.04
CA HIS A 575 -22.23 -8.00 -16.49
C HIS A 575 -22.38 -8.60 -17.89
N LYS A 576 -23.52 -9.23 -18.19
CA LYS A 576 -23.79 -9.78 -19.53
C LYS A 576 -23.81 -8.69 -20.60
N SER A 577 -24.50 -7.58 -20.35
CA SER A 577 -24.50 -6.43 -21.27
C SER A 577 -23.10 -5.87 -21.51
N GLN A 578 -22.29 -5.75 -20.45
CA GLN A 578 -20.93 -5.22 -20.56
C GLN A 578 -19.96 -6.20 -21.21
N LEU A 579 -20.08 -7.50 -20.97
CA LEU A 579 -19.26 -8.51 -21.64
C LEU A 579 -19.39 -8.44 -23.17
N GLU A 580 -20.60 -8.23 -23.69
CA GLU A 580 -20.84 -8.07 -25.15
C GLU A 580 -20.09 -6.85 -25.70
N ILE A 581 -20.06 -5.73 -24.95
CA ILE A 581 -19.40 -4.48 -25.35
C ILE A 581 -17.88 -4.60 -25.36
N TRP A 582 -17.32 -5.24 -24.31
CA TRP A 582 -15.87 -5.26 -24.10
C TRP A 582 -15.14 -6.44 -24.75
N ALA A 583 -15.85 -7.49 -25.16
CA ALA A 583 -15.25 -8.68 -25.76
C ALA A 583 -14.44 -8.42 -27.05
N THR A 584 -14.82 -7.40 -27.81
CA THR A 584 -14.19 -7.07 -29.10
C THR A 584 -13.11 -6.00 -29.02
N LYS A 585 -12.93 -5.36 -27.86
CA LYS A 585 -11.96 -4.29 -27.67
C LYS A 585 -10.58 -4.87 -27.34
N THR A 586 -9.51 -4.23 -27.82
CA THR A 586 -8.14 -4.76 -27.74
C THR A 586 -7.15 -3.86 -27.03
N ASP A 587 -7.53 -2.62 -26.72
CA ASP A 587 -6.66 -1.72 -25.96
C ASP A 587 -6.45 -2.21 -24.51
N PRO A 588 -5.35 -1.80 -23.86
CA PRO A 588 -4.97 -2.31 -22.54
C PRO A 588 -6.08 -2.24 -21.48
N LEU A 589 -6.72 -1.09 -21.33
CA LEU A 589 -7.75 -0.88 -20.29
C LEU A 589 -9.04 -1.65 -20.60
N SER A 590 -9.38 -1.78 -21.87
CA SER A 590 -10.51 -2.63 -22.31
C SER A 590 -10.28 -4.09 -21.98
N ARG A 591 -9.05 -4.59 -22.18
CA ARG A 591 -8.70 -5.98 -21.84
C ARG A 591 -8.77 -6.23 -20.32
N LEU A 592 -8.31 -5.31 -19.50
CA LEU A 592 -8.45 -5.39 -18.05
C LEU A 592 -9.92 -5.35 -17.59
N THR A 593 -10.72 -4.46 -18.20
CA THR A 593 -12.15 -4.35 -17.89
C THR A 593 -12.88 -5.65 -18.22
N TYR A 594 -12.61 -6.21 -19.42
CA TYR A 594 -13.17 -7.48 -19.81
C TYR A 594 -12.77 -8.61 -18.86
N ALA A 595 -11.49 -8.70 -18.49
CA ALA A 595 -10.99 -9.70 -17.55
C ALA A 595 -11.67 -9.61 -16.17
N SER A 596 -11.87 -8.41 -15.64
CA SER A 596 -12.57 -8.19 -14.36
C SER A 596 -14.03 -8.65 -14.44
N LEU A 597 -14.74 -8.33 -15.52
CA LEU A 597 -16.11 -8.77 -15.75
C LEU A 597 -16.19 -10.31 -15.83
N VAL A 598 -15.25 -10.96 -16.53
CA VAL A 598 -15.17 -12.42 -16.64
C VAL A 598 -14.91 -13.06 -15.28
N GLU A 599 -13.99 -12.53 -14.47
CA GLU A 599 -13.71 -13.03 -13.13
C GLU A 599 -14.95 -13.00 -12.22
N ASN A 600 -15.71 -11.90 -12.22
CA ASN A 600 -16.94 -11.78 -11.44
C ASN A 600 -17.98 -12.80 -11.91
N MET A 601 -18.15 -12.99 -13.23
CA MET A 601 -19.09 -13.93 -13.79
C MET A 601 -18.80 -15.39 -13.40
N VAL A 602 -17.54 -15.77 -13.20
CA VAL A 602 -17.18 -17.14 -12.75
C VAL A 602 -17.87 -17.51 -11.44
N MET A 603 -17.98 -16.56 -10.51
CA MET A 603 -18.62 -16.80 -9.22
C MET A 603 -20.13 -16.58 -9.25
N MET A 604 -20.64 -15.77 -10.18
CA MET A 604 -22.06 -15.44 -10.29
C MET A 604 -22.88 -16.43 -11.12
N ASP A 605 -22.30 -17.00 -12.20
CA ASP A 605 -23.02 -17.83 -13.18
C ASP A 605 -22.31 -19.19 -13.38
N ASN A 606 -23.01 -20.28 -12.97
CA ASN A 606 -22.43 -21.61 -12.99
C ASN A 606 -22.19 -22.14 -14.41
N ASP A 607 -23.07 -21.81 -15.35
CA ASP A 607 -22.98 -22.29 -16.74
C ASP A 607 -21.84 -21.55 -17.45
N PHE A 608 -21.69 -20.23 -17.17
CA PHE A 608 -20.58 -19.46 -17.65
C PHE A 608 -19.24 -20.05 -17.13
N ALA A 609 -19.15 -20.36 -15.84
CA ALA A 609 -17.94 -20.96 -15.25
C ALA A 609 -17.59 -22.29 -15.90
N LYS A 610 -18.58 -23.19 -16.12
CA LYS A 610 -18.39 -24.49 -16.80
C LYS A 610 -17.90 -24.34 -18.25
N ASP A 611 -18.43 -23.37 -18.98
CA ASP A 611 -17.99 -23.12 -20.35
C ASP A 611 -16.57 -22.58 -20.39
N LEU A 612 -16.24 -21.59 -19.53
CA LEU A 612 -14.90 -21.02 -19.44
C LEU A 612 -13.86 -22.05 -18.97
N SER A 613 -14.24 -22.98 -18.10
CA SER A 613 -13.34 -24.02 -17.57
C SER A 613 -12.71 -24.91 -18.65
N LYS A 614 -13.34 -25.03 -19.81
CA LYS A 614 -12.85 -25.81 -20.96
C LYS A 614 -11.54 -25.23 -21.52
N GLU A 615 -11.33 -23.93 -21.35
CA GLU A 615 -10.10 -23.23 -21.77
C GLU A 615 -8.87 -23.63 -20.97
N TYR A 616 -9.04 -24.24 -19.79
CA TYR A 616 -7.92 -24.68 -18.94
C TYR A 616 -6.98 -25.65 -19.67
N THR A 617 -7.50 -26.49 -20.54
CA THR A 617 -6.70 -27.46 -21.31
C THR A 617 -5.70 -26.80 -22.28
N ARG A 618 -5.88 -25.52 -22.59
CA ARG A 618 -5.01 -24.72 -23.46
C ARG A 618 -4.58 -23.41 -22.80
N LEU A 619 -4.41 -23.42 -21.48
CA LEU A 619 -4.12 -22.23 -20.66
C LEU A 619 -2.92 -21.41 -21.18
N ASP A 620 -1.89 -22.06 -21.74
CA ASP A 620 -0.70 -21.37 -22.26
C ASP A 620 -1.04 -20.43 -23.42
N SER A 621 -2.07 -20.73 -24.22
CA SER A 621 -2.54 -19.92 -25.35
C SER A 621 -3.57 -18.88 -24.98
N VAL A 622 -4.08 -18.90 -23.74
CA VAL A 622 -5.04 -17.91 -23.22
C VAL A 622 -4.37 -16.57 -23.01
N ASP A 623 -5.09 -15.48 -23.31
CA ASP A 623 -4.64 -14.13 -22.97
C ASP A 623 -4.18 -14.04 -21.51
N PRO A 624 -2.99 -13.54 -21.22
CA PRO A 624 -2.47 -13.45 -19.85
C PRO A 624 -3.44 -12.81 -18.86
N ASN A 625 -4.25 -11.84 -19.29
CA ASN A 625 -5.24 -11.16 -18.44
C ASN A 625 -6.43 -12.06 -18.06
N LEU A 626 -6.73 -13.11 -18.83
CA LEU A 626 -7.83 -14.03 -18.60
C LEU A 626 -7.42 -15.30 -17.87
N LYS A 627 -6.12 -15.59 -17.74
CA LYS A 627 -5.65 -16.85 -17.15
C LYS A 627 -6.17 -17.06 -15.73
N ASP A 628 -6.26 -16.03 -14.93
CA ASP A 628 -6.78 -16.11 -13.56
C ASP A 628 -8.25 -16.56 -13.56
N ALA A 629 -9.09 -15.96 -14.40
CA ALA A 629 -10.49 -16.32 -14.54
C ALA A 629 -10.69 -17.75 -15.05
N VAL A 630 -9.86 -18.22 -15.99
CA VAL A 630 -9.92 -19.59 -16.51
C VAL A 630 -9.59 -20.62 -15.44
N VAL A 631 -8.51 -20.38 -14.66
CA VAL A 631 -8.13 -21.31 -13.57
C VAL A 631 -9.15 -21.29 -12.44
N MET A 632 -9.71 -20.10 -12.11
CA MET A 632 -10.83 -19.99 -11.17
C MET A 632 -12.08 -20.75 -11.64
N ALA A 633 -12.42 -20.64 -12.92
CA ALA A 633 -13.57 -21.34 -13.52
C ALA A 633 -13.38 -22.87 -13.47
N TYR A 634 -12.16 -23.33 -13.71
CA TYR A 634 -11.82 -24.76 -13.60
C TYR A 634 -11.99 -25.27 -12.16
N ALA A 635 -11.53 -24.50 -11.16
CA ALA A 635 -11.73 -24.80 -9.75
C ALA A 635 -13.21 -24.75 -9.34
N ALA A 636 -13.93 -23.66 -9.69
CA ALA A 636 -15.32 -23.46 -9.30
C ALA A 636 -16.29 -24.51 -9.93
N SER A 637 -15.88 -25.18 -11.01
CA SER A 637 -16.64 -26.22 -11.70
C SER A 637 -16.17 -27.64 -11.39
N GLY A 638 -15.06 -27.78 -10.63
CA GLY A 638 -14.40 -29.04 -10.31
C GLY A 638 -14.70 -29.55 -8.91
N GLY A 639 -14.12 -30.71 -8.56
CA GLY A 639 -14.15 -31.34 -7.24
C GLY A 639 -12.75 -31.78 -6.83
N GLU A 640 -12.64 -32.77 -5.93
CA GLU A 640 -11.38 -33.23 -5.32
C GLU A 640 -10.25 -33.50 -6.33
N ARG A 641 -10.56 -34.18 -7.44
CA ARG A 641 -9.55 -34.44 -8.49
C ARG A 641 -8.97 -33.15 -9.08
N VAL A 642 -9.83 -32.18 -9.36
CA VAL A 642 -9.40 -30.87 -9.90
C VAL A 642 -8.61 -30.11 -8.84
N TYR A 643 -8.99 -30.25 -7.57
CA TYR A 643 -8.24 -29.67 -6.46
C TYR A 643 -6.79 -30.18 -6.42
N ASP A 644 -6.59 -31.48 -6.52
CA ASP A 644 -5.25 -32.10 -6.53
C ASP A 644 -4.43 -31.62 -7.73
N GLU A 645 -5.04 -31.51 -8.91
CA GLU A 645 -4.40 -31.00 -10.13
C GLU A 645 -3.93 -29.53 -9.94
N ILE A 646 -4.81 -28.67 -9.41
CA ILE A 646 -4.48 -27.24 -9.17
C ILE A 646 -3.46 -27.08 -8.04
N LEU A 647 -3.55 -27.87 -6.98
CA LEU A 647 -2.58 -27.88 -5.89
C LEU A 647 -1.19 -28.27 -6.38
N ASN A 648 -1.11 -29.31 -7.19
CA ASN A 648 0.17 -29.71 -7.81
C ASN A 648 0.71 -28.61 -8.72
N ALA A 649 -0.15 -27.98 -9.52
CA ALA A 649 0.23 -26.85 -10.35
C ALA A 649 0.77 -25.68 -9.49
N TYR A 650 0.10 -25.33 -8.39
CA TYR A 650 0.56 -24.32 -7.42
C TYR A 650 1.97 -24.62 -6.90
N ARG A 651 2.23 -25.85 -6.46
CA ARG A 651 3.51 -26.27 -5.89
C ARG A 651 4.65 -26.25 -6.89
N THR A 652 4.38 -26.49 -8.15
CA THR A 652 5.39 -26.61 -9.22
C THR A 652 5.70 -25.31 -9.92
N GLN A 653 4.95 -24.22 -9.67
CA GLN A 653 5.23 -22.92 -10.29
C GLN A 653 6.54 -22.32 -9.77
N LYS A 654 7.29 -21.74 -10.71
CA LYS A 654 8.58 -21.09 -10.44
C LYS A 654 8.41 -19.64 -9.93
N PHE A 655 7.45 -18.91 -10.49
CA PHE A 655 7.22 -17.50 -10.16
C PHE A 655 5.98 -17.29 -9.32
N ASP A 656 6.05 -16.31 -8.44
CA ASP A 656 4.96 -16.04 -7.51
C ASP A 656 3.69 -15.51 -8.18
N GLU A 657 3.78 -14.85 -9.36
CA GLU A 657 2.58 -14.45 -10.13
C GLU A 657 1.71 -15.67 -10.45
N GLU A 658 2.31 -16.74 -10.98
CA GLU A 658 1.58 -17.98 -11.29
C GLU A 658 1.11 -18.67 -10.01
N LYS A 659 1.92 -18.70 -8.95
CA LYS A 659 1.49 -19.25 -7.66
C LYS A 659 0.25 -18.53 -7.13
N GLN A 660 0.21 -17.20 -7.18
CA GLN A 660 -0.96 -16.43 -6.74
C GLN A 660 -2.21 -16.74 -7.57
N ARG A 661 -2.08 -16.98 -8.88
CA ARG A 661 -3.17 -17.44 -9.76
C ARG A 661 -3.79 -18.74 -9.25
N TYR A 662 -2.96 -19.74 -9.01
CA TYR A 662 -3.43 -21.05 -8.53
C TYR A 662 -3.95 -20.99 -7.10
N LEU A 663 -3.35 -20.17 -6.22
CA LEU A 663 -3.83 -19.96 -4.86
C LEU A 663 -5.24 -19.33 -4.84
N LYS A 664 -5.47 -18.32 -5.67
CA LYS A 664 -6.78 -17.71 -5.86
C LYS A 664 -7.81 -18.75 -6.34
N ALA A 665 -7.44 -19.62 -7.27
CA ALA A 665 -8.29 -20.69 -7.77
C ALA A 665 -8.61 -21.74 -6.69
N LEU A 666 -7.61 -22.15 -5.87
CA LEU A 666 -7.81 -23.06 -4.74
C LEU A 666 -8.83 -22.51 -3.71
N LEU A 667 -8.92 -21.19 -3.56
CA LEU A 667 -9.91 -20.54 -2.70
C LEU A 667 -11.26 -20.30 -3.40
N SER A 668 -11.38 -20.62 -4.70
CA SER A 668 -12.60 -20.45 -5.49
C SER A 668 -13.45 -21.72 -5.62
N PHE A 669 -13.03 -22.84 -5.03
CA PHE A 669 -13.85 -24.05 -4.95
C PHE A 669 -15.15 -23.80 -4.19
N ARG A 670 -16.23 -24.50 -4.56
CA ARG A 670 -17.54 -24.37 -3.91
C ARG A 670 -17.72 -25.28 -2.71
N GLU A 671 -16.87 -26.27 -2.55
CA GLU A 671 -16.85 -27.20 -1.41
C GLU A 671 -16.02 -26.65 -0.27
N GLY A 672 -16.66 -26.45 0.89
CA GLY A 672 -16.03 -25.82 2.04
C GLY A 672 -14.79 -26.55 2.54
N HIS A 673 -14.74 -27.88 2.47
CA HIS A 673 -13.59 -28.67 2.93
C HIS A 673 -12.35 -28.42 2.06
N LEU A 674 -12.51 -28.20 0.74
CA LEU A 674 -11.38 -27.92 -0.17
C LEU A 674 -10.76 -26.55 0.13
N VAL A 675 -11.62 -25.54 0.38
CA VAL A 675 -11.14 -24.21 0.78
C VAL A 675 -10.45 -24.24 2.14
N VAL A 676 -11.00 -25.00 3.11
CA VAL A 676 -10.35 -25.18 4.43
C VAL A 676 -9.03 -25.92 4.30
N ASN A 677 -8.93 -26.95 3.46
CA ASN A 677 -7.66 -27.63 3.16
C ASN A 677 -6.63 -26.62 2.61
N THR A 678 -7.04 -25.73 1.71
CA THR A 678 -6.18 -24.67 1.17
C THR A 678 -5.67 -23.73 2.27
N LEU A 679 -6.57 -23.23 3.13
CA LEU A 679 -6.15 -22.40 4.28
C LEU A 679 -5.15 -23.11 5.18
N SER A 680 -5.32 -24.42 5.37
CA SER A 680 -4.46 -25.24 6.22
C SER A 680 -3.06 -25.52 5.63
N LEU A 681 -2.84 -25.28 4.33
CA LEU A 681 -1.51 -25.32 3.72
C LEU A 681 -0.56 -24.25 4.31
N SER A 682 -1.10 -23.22 4.93
CA SER A 682 -0.30 -22.24 5.66
C SER A 682 0.46 -22.85 6.86
N PHE A 683 -0.05 -23.93 7.45
CA PHE A 683 0.61 -24.63 8.57
C PHE A 683 1.84 -25.42 8.14
N THR A 684 1.89 -25.84 6.88
CA THR A 684 2.98 -26.68 6.34
C THR A 684 4.08 -25.86 5.66
N GLY A 685 3.87 -24.52 5.51
CA GLY A 685 4.76 -23.64 4.79
C GLY A 685 4.61 -23.69 3.26
N ASP A 686 3.64 -24.47 2.74
CA ASP A 686 3.29 -24.42 1.30
C ASP A 686 2.84 -23.01 0.89
N ILE A 687 2.09 -22.33 1.76
CA ILE A 687 1.73 -20.92 1.61
C ILE A 687 2.73 -20.08 2.40
N LYS A 688 3.38 -19.13 1.72
CA LYS A 688 4.32 -18.19 2.34
C LYS A 688 3.64 -17.35 3.43
N LYS A 689 4.36 -16.98 4.48
CA LYS A 689 3.83 -16.14 5.58
C LYS A 689 3.20 -14.84 5.05
N GLN A 690 3.84 -14.20 4.10
CA GLN A 690 3.34 -12.98 3.46
C GLN A 690 1.97 -13.13 2.76
N ASP A 691 1.62 -14.34 2.29
CA ASP A 691 0.39 -14.58 1.54
C ASP A 691 -0.82 -14.82 2.46
N ILE A 692 -0.59 -15.01 3.76
CA ILE A 692 -1.65 -15.08 4.77
C ILE A 692 -2.53 -13.83 4.74
N VAL A 693 -1.96 -12.66 4.41
CA VAL A 693 -2.71 -11.40 4.28
C VAL A 693 -3.81 -11.45 3.21
N ARG A 694 -3.67 -12.31 2.21
CA ARG A 694 -4.60 -12.42 1.07
C ARG A 694 -5.59 -13.56 1.19
N ILE A 695 -5.19 -14.68 1.80
CA ILE A 695 -6.02 -15.90 1.76
C ILE A 695 -7.33 -15.75 2.54
N LEU A 696 -7.32 -15.04 3.66
CA LEU A 696 -8.54 -14.83 4.45
C LEU A 696 -9.55 -13.91 3.77
N PRO A 697 -9.18 -12.71 3.29
CA PRO A 697 -10.09 -11.87 2.48
C PRO A 697 -10.61 -12.58 1.23
N LEU A 698 -9.76 -13.29 0.48
CA LEU A 698 -10.19 -14.06 -0.70
C LEU A 698 -11.17 -15.18 -0.35
N ALA A 699 -10.89 -15.95 0.71
CA ALA A 699 -11.79 -17.01 1.16
C ALA A 699 -13.13 -16.45 1.67
N SER A 700 -13.14 -15.27 2.30
CA SER A 700 -14.37 -14.60 2.75
C SER A 700 -15.28 -14.13 1.61
N SER A 701 -14.69 -13.79 0.48
CA SER A 701 -15.41 -13.39 -0.73
C SER A 701 -16.09 -14.56 -1.47
N ASN A 702 -15.77 -15.81 -1.12
CA ASN A 702 -16.41 -16.99 -1.67
C ASN A 702 -17.75 -17.26 -0.95
N PRO A 703 -18.91 -16.98 -1.59
CA PRO A 703 -20.21 -17.05 -0.91
C PRO A 703 -20.63 -18.47 -0.54
N TYR A 704 -20.02 -19.49 -1.15
CA TYR A 704 -20.39 -20.90 -0.96
C TYR A 704 -19.71 -21.52 0.28
N THR A 705 -18.62 -20.94 0.79
CA THR A 705 -17.74 -21.59 1.77
C THR A 705 -17.55 -20.81 3.08
N ARG A 706 -18.17 -19.63 3.22
CA ARG A 706 -18.02 -18.73 4.39
C ARG A 706 -18.21 -19.43 5.75
N GLY A 707 -19.15 -20.37 5.85
CA GLY A 707 -19.38 -21.10 7.10
C GLY A 707 -18.20 -21.96 7.51
N ALA A 708 -17.57 -22.65 6.56
CA ALA A 708 -16.38 -23.47 6.79
C ALA A 708 -15.15 -22.57 7.11
N VAL A 709 -15.00 -21.48 6.38
CA VAL A 709 -13.92 -20.49 6.61
C VAL A 709 -14.04 -19.85 8.01
N TRP A 710 -15.25 -19.48 8.42
CA TRP A 710 -15.50 -18.96 9.77
C TRP A 710 -15.14 -19.96 10.86
N THR A 711 -15.49 -21.22 10.68
CA THR A 711 -15.11 -22.29 11.62
C THR A 711 -13.62 -22.46 11.70
N TRP A 712 -12.91 -22.44 10.56
CA TRP A 712 -11.46 -22.50 10.50
C TRP A 712 -10.82 -21.29 11.22
N LEU A 713 -11.28 -20.08 10.94
CA LEU A 713 -10.75 -18.87 11.57
C LEU A 713 -10.89 -18.91 13.10
N LYS A 714 -12.08 -19.25 13.62
CA LYS A 714 -12.29 -19.39 15.07
C LYS A 714 -11.35 -20.41 15.71
N THR A 715 -11.07 -21.48 15.00
CA THR A 715 -10.23 -22.58 15.54
C THR A 715 -8.75 -22.23 15.52
N TYR A 716 -8.29 -21.51 14.51
CA TYR A 716 -6.86 -21.34 14.24
C TYR A 716 -6.42 -19.87 14.21
N ILE A 717 -7.19 -18.93 14.76
CA ILE A 717 -6.92 -17.48 14.71
C ILE A 717 -5.52 -17.11 15.24
N ASP A 718 -4.98 -17.86 16.19
CA ASP A 718 -3.63 -17.63 16.74
C ASP A 718 -2.52 -17.90 15.72
N PHE A 719 -2.78 -18.69 14.67
CA PHE A 719 -1.77 -18.99 13.66
C PHE A 719 -1.49 -17.79 12.75
N PRO A 720 -2.47 -17.20 12.02
CA PRO A 720 -2.24 -15.99 11.23
C PRO A 720 -1.77 -14.82 12.11
N ARG A 721 -2.30 -14.69 13.34
CA ARG A 721 -1.86 -13.70 14.32
C ARG A 721 -0.36 -13.79 14.60
N LYS A 722 0.16 -14.98 14.90
CA LYS A 722 1.59 -15.20 15.17
C LYS A 722 2.45 -15.05 13.91
N SER A 723 1.95 -15.51 12.77
CA SER A 723 2.69 -15.44 11.50
C SER A 723 2.93 -14.00 11.02
N LEU A 724 2.05 -13.06 11.40
CA LEU A 724 2.11 -11.65 11.06
C LEU A 724 2.51 -10.76 12.24
N ALA A 725 3.00 -11.37 13.32
CA ALA A 725 3.42 -10.61 14.50
C ALA A 725 4.53 -9.60 14.17
N GLY A 726 4.46 -8.41 14.76
CA GLY A 726 5.43 -7.33 14.57
C GLY A 726 5.27 -6.53 13.28
N THR A 727 4.31 -6.89 12.40
CA THR A 727 4.10 -6.18 11.11
C THR A 727 2.91 -5.21 11.15
N GLY A 728 2.08 -5.20 12.20
CA GLY A 728 0.83 -4.42 12.25
C GLY A 728 -0.29 -4.85 11.29
N ILE A 729 -0.01 -5.77 10.36
CA ILE A 729 -0.91 -6.11 9.24
C ILE A 729 -2.12 -6.94 9.67
N PHE A 730 -2.06 -7.69 10.77
CA PHE A 730 -3.13 -8.62 11.14
C PHE A 730 -4.48 -7.94 11.39
N GLY A 731 -4.48 -6.74 11.97
CA GLY A 731 -5.69 -5.93 12.12
C GLY A 731 -6.35 -5.60 10.77
N ARG A 732 -5.55 -5.21 9.77
CA ARG A 732 -6.03 -4.96 8.41
C ARG A 732 -6.64 -6.21 7.77
N VAL A 733 -6.01 -7.37 7.93
CA VAL A 733 -6.57 -8.64 7.44
C VAL A 733 -7.96 -8.90 8.02
N LEU A 734 -8.16 -8.66 9.32
CA LEU A 734 -9.47 -8.85 9.95
C LEU A 734 -10.49 -7.78 9.48
N SER A 735 -10.08 -6.52 9.35
CA SER A 735 -10.93 -5.44 8.80
C SER A 735 -11.49 -5.78 7.42
N ASP A 736 -10.69 -6.41 6.56
CA ASP A 736 -11.08 -6.77 5.18
C ASP A 736 -11.83 -8.12 5.10
N THR A 737 -11.64 -9.00 6.09
CA THR A 737 -12.25 -10.34 6.10
C THR A 737 -13.64 -10.35 6.74
N LEU A 738 -13.80 -9.68 7.89
CA LEU A 738 -15.00 -9.77 8.73
C LEU A 738 -16.29 -9.30 8.04
N PRO A 739 -16.29 -8.25 7.21
CA PRO A 739 -17.52 -7.76 6.57
C PRO A 739 -18.26 -8.84 5.79
N LEU A 740 -17.56 -9.58 4.91
CA LEU A 740 -18.18 -10.63 4.11
C LEU A 740 -18.30 -11.97 4.86
N LEU A 741 -17.30 -12.32 5.67
CA LEU A 741 -17.30 -13.57 6.42
C LEU A 741 -18.41 -13.63 7.47
N GLY A 742 -18.74 -12.48 8.08
CA GLY A 742 -19.74 -12.34 9.15
C GLY A 742 -21.19 -12.25 8.67
N ILE A 743 -21.46 -12.19 7.36
CA ILE A 743 -22.82 -12.11 6.82
C ILE A 743 -23.70 -13.24 7.39
N GLY A 744 -24.86 -12.83 7.95
CA GLY A 744 -25.82 -13.75 8.56
C GLY A 744 -25.43 -14.27 9.97
N ARG A 745 -24.34 -13.78 10.56
CA ARG A 745 -23.84 -14.21 11.88
C ARG A 745 -23.26 -13.09 12.74
N VAL A 746 -23.74 -11.87 12.62
CA VAL A 746 -23.23 -10.67 13.30
C VAL A 746 -23.02 -10.90 14.79
N GLU A 747 -24.05 -11.40 15.50
CA GLU A 747 -24.00 -11.62 16.94
C GLU A 747 -22.99 -12.71 17.35
N GLU A 748 -22.78 -13.74 16.49
CA GLU A 748 -21.78 -14.75 16.73
C GLU A 748 -20.36 -14.17 16.62
N VAL A 749 -20.11 -13.30 15.64
CA VAL A 749 -18.82 -12.65 15.46
C VAL A 749 -18.53 -11.70 16.62
N LYS A 750 -19.49 -10.88 17.03
CA LYS A 750 -19.38 -10.01 18.23
C LYS A 750 -19.02 -10.80 19.49
N LYS A 751 -19.75 -11.87 19.73
CA LYS A 751 -19.52 -12.73 20.89
C LYS A 751 -18.13 -13.36 20.85
N PHE A 752 -17.67 -13.81 19.68
CA PHE A 752 -16.36 -14.42 19.54
C PHE A 752 -15.24 -13.45 19.95
N PHE A 753 -15.20 -12.24 19.39
CA PHE A 753 -14.16 -11.27 19.72
C PHE A 753 -14.28 -10.67 21.12
N SER A 754 -15.47 -10.62 21.71
CA SER A 754 -15.64 -10.23 23.11
C SER A 754 -15.01 -11.26 24.08
N LEU A 755 -15.00 -12.55 23.70
CA LEU A 755 -14.41 -13.64 24.48
C LEU A 755 -12.93 -13.87 24.18
N HIS A 756 -12.46 -13.44 23.02
CA HIS A 756 -11.10 -13.60 22.52
C HIS A 756 -10.55 -12.25 22.05
N PRO A 757 -10.26 -11.33 22.99
CA PRO A 757 -9.73 -10.00 22.63
C PRO A 757 -8.32 -10.14 22.02
N ILE A 758 -8.05 -9.35 20.97
CA ILE A 758 -6.78 -9.29 20.26
C ILE A 758 -6.34 -7.82 20.23
N PRO A 759 -5.64 -7.32 21.26
CA PRO A 759 -5.35 -5.91 21.41
C PRO A 759 -4.62 -5.29 20.21
N GLU A 760 -3.66 -6.00 19.62
CA GLU A 760 -2.89 -5.55 18.47
C GLU A 760 -3.70 -5.47 17.16
N ALA A 761 -4.92 -6.02 17.13
CA ALA A 761 -5.83 -5.98 15.97
C ALA A 761 -7.16 -5.28 16.28
N GLU A 762 -7.31 -4.66 17.45
CA GLU A 762 -8.56 -4.08 17.95
C GLU A 762 -9.18 -3.12 16.95
N LYS A 763 -8.41 -2.14 16.44
CA LYS A 763 -8.85 -1.18 15.42
C LYS A 763 -9.42 -1.88 14.17
N GLY A 764 -8.73 -2.89 13.66
CA GLY A 764 -9.17 -3.61 12.46
C GLY A 764 -10.43 -4.47 12.70
N ILE A 765 -10.56 -5.06 13.89
CA ILE A 765 -11.77 -5.80 14.30
C ILE A 765 -12.96 -4.85 14.37
N GLU A 766 -12.82 -3.69 15.01
CA GLU A 766 -13.88 -2.69 15.14
C GLU A 766 -14.34 -2.16 13.78
N GLN A 767 -13.40 -1.81 12.88
CA GLN A 767 -13.71 -1.41 11.51
C GLN A 767 -14.44 -2.51 10.73
N GLY A 768 -13.97 -3.75 10.83
CA GLY A 768 -14.60 -4.90 10.17
C GLY A 768 -16.02 -5.17 10.71
N MET A 769 -16.22 -5.01 12.01
CA MET A 769 -17.53 -5.15 12.65
C MET A 769 -18.50 -4.05 12.25
N GLU A 770 -18.06 -2.78 12.24
CA GLU A 770 -18.87 -1.65 11.80
C GLU A 770 -19.35 -1.85 10.34
N MET A 771 -18.44 -2.24 9.43
CA MET A 771 -18.82 -2.56 8.05
C MET A 771 -19.77 -3.75 7.96
N LEU A 772 -19.56 -4.81 8.75
CA LEU A 772 -20.46 -5.96 8.79
C LEU A 772 -21.88 -5.54 9.20
N GLU A 773 -22.02 -4.66 10.19
CA GLU A 773 -23.31 -4.14 10.61
C GLU A 773 -23.97 -3.30 9.53
N ILE A 774 -23.21 -2.42 8.86
CA ILE A 774 -23.68 -1.59 7.75
C ILE A 774 -24.24 -2.46 6.62
N ILE A 775 -23.45 -3.43 6.14
CA ILE A 775 -23.87 -4.29 5.01
C ILE A 775 -25.00 -5.25 5.39
N SER A 776 -25.13 -5.64 6.66
CA SER A 776 -26.22 -6.48 7.13
C SER A 776 -27.60 -5.80 6.99
N ASN A 777 -27.63 -4.47 6.87
CA ASN A 777 -28.86 -3.73 6.55
C ASN A 777 -29.32 -3.89 5.08
N LEU A 778 -28.48 -4.44 4.21
CA LEU A 778 -28.82 -4.70 2.80
C LEU A 778 -29.50 -6.06 2.59
N ILE A 779 -29.42 -6.95 3.58
CA ILE A 779 -30.04 -8.28 3.55
C ILE A 779 -31.54 -8.16 3.74
#